data_fdfcc56df28c730c7286546a20926f57
#
_entry.id   fdfcc56df28c730c7286546a20926f57
#
_cell.length_a   1.000
_cell.length_b   1.000
_cell.length_c   1.000
_cell.angle_alpha   90.00
_cell.angle_beta   90.00
_cell.angle_gamma   90.00
#
_symmetry.space_group_name_H-M   'P 1'
#
loop_
_entity.id
_entity.type
_entity.pdbx_description
1 polymer ?
#
loop_
_entity_poly.entity_id
_entity_poly.type
_entity_poly.pdbx_seq_one_letter_code
_entity_poly.pdbx_strand_id
1 'polypeptide(L)'
;MTLAEQKRAAKQFVARWKSLPCVEEEHSRSFWIELLQDVIGVPNATRMLEFERKVKGRKIDVFYEDMGILIEQKGRGISLDKAFERSKKAGEETPYQQACWYAANLPYSLRPRWIITCNFDELRVYDQEAGDDSFVSLTLDELPNQVHLLSFFTDKRNSRLVKEKELSVKAGELVGKLYAQLSQQYRNIDTDAHEQRSLNVLIVRLVFLLYAEDSGLLHEKDALLNYLRRFSSDQMRQAVIDLFAVLDTPNDKRDPYLPDYLLAFSYVNGGLFSSDDVVIPQFTDQIRLDLLLEASQSFDWSGISPTIFGAAFESTLNPETRRSGGMHYTSIENIHKVIDPLFLDDLKAELAAIEGEKVARNRTLKLRAFQQKLASINVFDPACGSGNFLTESYLSLRKLENRVLENLQGDQMGMGFDKESSPIQVSIGQFYGIEINDFAVSVAKTALWIAEEQMMEATQEILSQPFDFLPLKSNGNIRERNALRMDWNDVLPAEKCTYLCGNPPFLGARNQTKEQKAELMDVFGGAKNSGNVDYVAGWYMKAAEYMGDYPMRCAFVSTNSICQGEQVANVWRPLWDLGIRIDFAHDTFRWVNEANGQAHVFVIIVGFSKLGGRKRLFHHAGPDAPAMELRPSNINAYLSDAPDAFVQNLSKSLCNVPKIGIGSQPIDDGNYLFKPDELEAFLKEEPGAAEFVHPWLGSEEFIKGKKRFALWLGEATPAQLDSLPKCHERIAAVREYRLASKRAQTRKAADSPEHFGTEIIAKSPSVLVPEVSSERRRYIPMGFVEPPTLCSNLVKLIPDATLYHFGVLHSQMHNAWMRTVCGRLKSDYRYSGGVVYNTFPWPGASQGNLSVPVEQLVSPEVRQCIEACAQGVLDARDAHSGATLANLYDPDKMPYDLLAAHKALDAAVEAAYGVDFSGDEERIVAHLFKLYAQITEHVKK
;
A
#
# COMPACT_ATOMS: atom_id res chain seq x y z
N MET A 1 22.14 12.28 -4.28
CA MET A 1 23.51 12.85 -4.34
C MET A 1 23.69 13.88 -3.24
N THR A 2 24.84 13.91 -2.57
CA THR A 2 25.19 14.96 -1.62
C THR A 2 25.59 16.25 -2.36
N LEU A 3 25.50 17.40 -1.69
CA LEU A 3 25.90 18.69 -2.29
C LEU A 3 27.36 18.68 -2.78
N ALA A 4 28.23 17.95 -2.08
CA ALA A 4 29.64 17.82 -2.48
C ALA A 4 29.82 17.01 -3.78
N GLU A 5 29.06 15.94 -3.94
CA GLU A 5 29.00 15.13 -5.17
C GLU A 5 28.42 15.94 -6.33
N GLN A 6 27.33 16.69 -6.09
CA GLN A 6 26.73 17.55 -7.10
C GLN A 6 27.72 18.63 -7.59
N LYS A 7 28.44 19.29 -6.69
CA LYS A 7 29.46 20.28 -7.03
C LYS A 7 30.62 19.69 -7.86
N ARG A 8 30.99 18.44 -7.56
CA ARG A 8 32.03 17.73 -8.32
C ARG A 8 31.56 17.37 -9.73
N ALA A 9 30.35 16.85 -9.84
CA ALA A 9 29.72 16.52 -11.12
C ALA A 9 29.51 17.78 -11.98
N ALA A 10 29.04 18.87 -11.37
CA ALA A 10 28.87 20.15 -12.05
C ALA A 10 30.16 20.68 -12.68
N LYS A 11 31.34 20.54 -12.03
CA LYS A 11 32.62 20.91 -12.61
C LYS A 11 32.95 20.11 -13.90
N GLN A 12 32.63 18.81 -13.90
CA GLN A 12 32.86 17.97 -15.09
C GLN A 12 31.88 18.33 -16.19
N PHE A 13 30.62 18.56 -15.86
CA PHE A 13 29.59 19.02 -16.79
C PHE A 13 29.98 20.34 -17.47
N VAL A 14 30.37 21.35 -16.69
CA VAL A 14 30.79 22.65 -17.22
C VAL A 14 32.00 22.52 -18.16
N ALA A 15 33.02 21.74 -17.77
CA ALA A 15 34.21 21.53 -18.63
C ALA A 15 33.84 20.92 -19.96
N ARG A 16 32.92 19.96 -20.00
CA ARG A 16 32.44 19.34 -21.23
C ARG A 16 31.62 20.30 -22.07
N TRP A 17 30.59 20.92 -21.48
CA TRP A 17 29.63 21.73 -22.27
C TRP A 17 30.21 23.04 -22.77
N LYS A 18 31.22 23.61 -22.14
CA LYS A 18 31.94 24.78 -22.65
C LYS A 18 32.70 24.51 -23.96
N SER A 19 33.11 23.30 -24.20
CA SER A 19 33.89 22.94 -25.40
C SER A 19 33.02 22.66 -26.63
N LEU A 20 31.68 22.55 -26.47
CA LEU A 20 30.78 22.18 -27.56
C LEU A 20 30.13 23.42 -28.20
N PRO A 21 29.77 23.38 -29.50
CA PRO A 21 29.12 24.49 -30.19
C PRO A 21 27.69 24.78 -29.70
N CYS A 22 27.03 23.81 -29.05
CA CYS A 22 25.69 23.92 -28.43
C CYS A 22 24.60 24.46 -29.36
N VAL A 23 24.29 23.68 -30.40
CA VAL A 23 23.13 23.89 -31.26
C VAL A 23 21.87 23.38 -30.59
N GLU A 24 20.76 24.16 -30.61
CA GLU A 24 19.52 23.88 -29.90
C GLU A 24 18.96 22.48 -30.25
N GLU A 25 18.75 22.19 -31.52
CA GLU A 25 18.12 20.94 -31.97
C GLU A 25 18.97 19.69 -31.72
N GLU A 26 20.31 19.81 -31.72
CA GLU A 26 21.22 18.67 -31.58
C GLU A 26 21.57 18.38 -30.11
N HIS A 27 21.67 19.42 -29.28
CA HIS A 27 22.32 19.33 -27.96
C HIS A 27 21.37 19.50 -26.76
N SER A 28 20.19 20.10 -26.97
CA SER A 28 19.25 20.38 -25.89
C SER A 28 18.92 19.14 -25.03
N ARG A 29 18.56 18.05 -25.69
CA ARG A 29 18.18 16.81 -25.02
C ARG A 29 19.30 16.22 -24.15
N SER A 30 20.50 16.16 -24.71
CA SER A 30 21.67 15.60 -23.99
C SER A 30 22.09 16.49 -22.83
N PHE A 31 22.02 17.81 -23.00
CA PHE A 31 22.34 18.79 -21.98
C PHE A 31 21.44 18.62 -20.74
N TRP A 32 20.11 18.56 -20.95
CA TRP A 32 19.16 18.48 -19.86
C TRP A 32 19.17 17.10 -19.18
N ILE A 33 19.35 16.02 -19.94
CA ILE A 33 19.46 14.69 -19.34
C ILE A 33 20.71 14.61 -18.45
N GLU A 34 21.88 15.04 -18.95
CA GLU A 34 23.14 15.02 -18.20
C GLU A 34 23.10 15.95 -16.99
N LEU A 35 22.57 17.17 -17.13
CA LEU A 35 22.42 18.11 -16.01
C LEU A 35 21.54 17.51 -14.92
N LEU A 36 20.39 16.98 -15.27
CA LEU A 36 19.44 16.51 -14.27
C LEU A 36 19.84 15.16 -13.67
N GLN A 37 20.32 14.22 -14.47
CA GLN A 37 20.68 12.88 -13.99
C GLN A 37 22.04 12.87 -13.29
N ASP A 38 23.06 13.44 -13.91
CA ASP A 38 24.45 13.26 -13.47
C ASP A 38 24.90 14.35 -12.49
N VAL A 39 24.32 15.56 -12.58
CA VAL A 39 24.67 16.69 -11.70
C VAL A 39 23.66 16.85 -10.56
N ILE A 40 22.37 16.93 -10.88
CA ILE A 40 21.32 17.17 -9.88
C ILE A 40 20.95 15.89 -9.14
N GLY A 41 21.00 14.73 -9.82
CA GLY A 41 20.70 13.42 -9.25
C GLY A 41 19.23 13.02 -9.42
N VAL A 42 18.54 13.52 -10.44
CA VAL A 42 17.19 13.07 -10.81
C VAL A 42 17.27 11.63 -11.36
N PRO A 43 16.68 10.64 -10.71
CA PRO A 43 16.74 9.26 -11.19
C PRO A 43 15.94 9.11 -12.49
N ASN A 44 16.51 8.41 -13.47
CA ASN A 44 15.85 8.13 -14.75
C ASN A 44 15.35 9.39 -15.51
N ALA A 45 16.12 10.46 -15.53
CA ALA A 45 15.77 11.73 -16.19
C ALA A 45 15.27 11.54 -17.64
N THR A 46 15.81 10.56 -18.36
CA THR A 46 15.36 10.19 -19.72
C THR A 46 13.92 9.76 -19.82
N ARG A 47 13.31 9.26 -18.72
CA ARG A 47 11.90 8.83 -18.68
C ARG A 47 10.99 9.91 -18.08
N MET A 48 11.55 10.79 -17.26
CA MET A 48 10.81 11.82 -16.53
C MET A 48 10.64 13.10 -17.36
N LEU A 49 11.48 13.33 -18.34
CA LEU A 49 11.43 14.51 -19.19
C LEU A 49 10.71 14.22 -20.51
N GLU A 50 9.72 15.03 -20.82
CA GLU A 50 9.10 15.08 -22.14
C GLU A 50 9.80 16.13 -22.99
N PHE A 51 10.24 15.74 -24.19
CA PHE A 51 10.87 16.63 -25.16
C PHE A 51 9.92 16.89 -26.33
N GLU A 52 9.89 18.15 -26.80
CA GLU A 52 9.08 18.58 -27.94
C GLU A 52 7.57 18.38 -27.77
N ARG A 53 7.07 18.53 -26.51
CA ARG A 53 5.63 18.41 -26.21
C ARG A 53 4.82 19.44 -27.00
N LYS A 54 3.83 19.00 -27.75
CA LYS A 54 2.96 19.87 -28.55
C LYS A 54 1.89 20.57 -27.70
N VAL A 55 1.76 21.89 -27.86
CA VAL A 55 0.71 22.72 -27.26
C VAL A 55 0.18 23.65 -28.33
N LYS A 56 -1.08 23.48 -28.74
CA LYS A 56 -1.77 24.29 -29.78
C LYS A 56 -0.92 24.57 -31.03
N GLY A 57 -0.28 23.54 -31.56
CA GLY A 57 0.54 23.60 -32.78
C GLY A 57 1.96 24.12 -32.60
N ARG A 58 2.36 24.50 -31.39
CA ARG A 58 3.75 24.81 -30.99
C ARG A 58 4.33 23.68 -30.16
N LYS A 59 5.67 23.67 -29.95
CA LYS A 59 6.36 22.64 -29.17
C LYS A 59 7.09 23.27 -28.01
N ILE A 60 6.94 22.67 -26.80
CA ILE A 60 7.75 22.95 -25.62
C ILE A 60 9.05 22.16 -25.77
N ASP A 61 10.20 22.78 -25.57
CA ASP A 61 11.50 22.12 -25.77
C ASP A 61 11.72 20.99 -24.74
N VAL A 62 11.48 21.29 -23.43
CA VAL A 62 11.55 20.30 -22.36
C VAL A 62 10.44 20.57 -21.32
N PHE A 63 9.73 19.53 -20.96
CA PHE A 63 8.70 19.58 -19.90
C PHE A 63 8.93 18.49 -18.88
N TYR A 64 8.96 18.87 -17.60
CA TYR A 64 9.04 17.94 -16.48
C TYR A 64 7.72 18.03 -15.71
N GLU A 65 6.75 17.23 -16.16
CA GLU A 65 5.36 17.26 -15.68
C GLU A 65 5.26 17.09 -14.17
N ASP A 66 5.90 16.04 -13.62
CA ASP A 66 5.81 15.71 -12.20
C ASP A 66 6.28 16.82 -11.26
N MET A 67 7.22 17.64 -11.72
CA MET A 67 7.79 18.75 -10.94
C MET A 67 7.24 20.12 -11.33
N GLY A 68 6.35 20.16 -12.33
CA GLY A 68 5.78 21.41 -12.81
C GLY A 68 6.83 22.37 -13.36
N ILE A 69 7.73 21.87 -14.21
CA ILE A 69 8.83 22.65 -14.78
C ILE A 69 8.73 22.67 -16.31
N LEU A 70 8.72 23.86 -16.88
CA LEU A 70 8.77 24.09 -18.31
C LEU A 70 10.09 24.78 -18.68
N ILE A 71 10.77 24.29 -19.69
CA ILE A 71 12.06 24.81 -20.14
C ILE A 71 11.96 25.18 -21.61
N GLU A 72 12.34 26.42 -21.90
CA GLU A 72 12.53 26.94 -23.25
C GLU A 72 14.02 27.06 -23.53
N GLN A 73 14.52 26.28 -24.48
CA GLN A 73 15.93 26.22 -24.86
C GLN A 73 16.23 27.08 -26.08
N LYS A 74 17.37 27.76 -26.07
CA LYS A 74 17.91 28.46 -27.23
C LYS A 74 19.33 28.03 -27.47
N GLY A 75 19.80 28.22 -28.72
CA GLY A 75 21.18 27.98 -29.12
C GLY A 75 22.16 28.91 -28.42
N ARG A 76 23.41 28.48 -28.27
CA ARG A 76 24.48 29.31 -27.68
C ARG A 76 24.66 30.63 -28.47
N GLY A 77 24.83 31.71 -27.70
CA GLY A 77 24.95 33.07 -28.23
C GLY A 77 23.63 33.76 -28.58
N ILE A 78 22.48 33.09 -28.41
CA ILE A 78 21.18 33.72 -28.53
C ILE A 78 20.87 34.46 -27.24
N SER A 79 20.43 35.71 -27.34
CA SER A 79 20.06 36.51 -26.16
C SER A 79 18.72 36.06 -25.60
N LEU A 80 18.63 35.88 -24.29
CA LEU A 80 17.38 35.55 -23.59
C LEU A 80 16.47 36.78 -23.39
N ASP A 81 16.95 38.02 -23.67
CA ASP A 81 16.19 39.28 -23.54
C ASP A 81 15.59 39.76 -24.87
N LYS A 82 16.10 39.28 -25.99
CA LYS A 82 15.67 39.80 -27.29
C LYS A 82 14.47 38.99 -27.80
N ALA A 83 13.50 39.73 -28.33
CA ALA A 83 12.39 39.13 -29.06
C ALA A 83 12.85 38.65 -30.47
N PHE A 84 12.32 37.53 -30.91
CA PHE A 84 12.62 36.90 -32.17
C PHE A 84 11.32 36.76 -32.99
N GLU A 85 11.41 37.11 -34.29
CA GLU A 85 10.31 36.84 -35.23
C GLU A 85 10.27 35.34 -35.56
N ARG A 86 9.31 34.63 -35.03
CA ARG A 86 9.17 33.16 -35.20
C ARG A 86 8.38 32.81 -36.47
N SER A 87 7.45 33.64 -36.89
CA SER A 87 6.72 33.55 -38.17
C SER A 87 6.03 34.86 -38.46
N LYS A 88 5.70 35.13 -39.73
CA LYS A 88 4.94 36.32 -40.15
C LYS A 88 3.54 36.49 -39.51
N LYS A 89 3.11 35.48 -38.73
CA LYS A 89 1.79 35.48 -38.03
C LYS A 89 1.88 35.58 -36.52
N ALA A 90 3.04 35.32 -35.88
CA ALA A 90 3.15 35.15 -34.43
C ALA A 90 3.70 36.41 -33.71
N GLY A 91 4.23 37.40 -34.39
CA GLY A 91 4.90 38.54 -33.79
C GLY A 91 6.29 38.21 -33.20
N GLU A 92 6.92 39.21 -32.60
CA GLU A 92 8.20 39.05 -31.91
C GLU A 92 7.93 38.68 -30.44
N GLU A 93 8.49 37.56 -29.98
CA GLU A 93 8.38 37.05 -28.60
C GLU A 93 9.78 36.79 -28.02
N THR A 94 10.03 37.15 -26.75
CA THR A 94 11.21 36.69 -26.01
C THR A 94 11.07 35.22 -25.63
N PRO A 95 12.18 34.49 -25.32
CA PRO A 95 12.09 33.11 -24.84
C PRO A 95 11.15 32.95 -23.63
N TYR A 96 11.16 33.90 -22.70
CA TYR A 96 10.26 33.89 -21.54
C TYR A 96 8.78 34.08 -21.94
N GLN A 97 8.50 35.04 -22.83
CA GLN A 97 7.13 35.25 -23.31
C GLN A 97 6.60 34.03 -24.07
N GLN A 98 7.48 33.35 -24.82
CA GLN A 98 7.16 32.10 -25.48
C GLN A 98 6.83 30.99 -24.46
N ALA A 99 7.62 30.86 -23.40
CA ALA A 99 7.37 29.91 -22.33
C ALA A 99 6.09 30.21 -21.55
N CYS A 100 5.82 31.49 -21.27
CA CYS A 100 4.55 31.94 -20.65
C CYS A 100 3.35 31.63 -21.53
N TRP A 101 3.48 31.77 -22.86
CA TRP A 101 2.41 31.39 -23.78
C TRP A 101 2.11 29.90 -23.69
N TYR A 102 3.13 29.02 -23.62
CA TYR A 102 2.92 27.60 -23.37
C TYR A 102 2.23 27.34 -22.03
N ALA A 103 2.72 27.94 -20.97
CA ALA A 103 2.16 27.78 -19.62
C ALA A 103 0.68 28.18 -19.57
N ALA A 104 0.30 29.30 -20.23
CA ALA A 104 -1.08 29.77 -20.30
C ALA A 104 -2.00 28.85 -21.13
N ASN A 105 -1.43 28.12 -22.10
CA ASN A 105 -2.17 27.22 -22.97
C ASN A 105 -2.10 25.74 -22.57
N LEU A 106 -1.42 25.43 -21.47
CA LEU A 106 -1.52 24.13 -20.82
C LEU A 106 -2.80 24.06 -19.97
N PRO A 107 -3.42 22.87 -19.84
CA PRO A 107 -4.45 22.63 -18.85
C PRO A 107 -4.01 23.13 -17.47
N TYR A 108 -4.94 23.64 -16.68
CA TYR A 108 -4.61 24.23 -15.37
C TYR A 108 -3.78 23.29 -14.49
N SER A 109 -4.12 21.99 -14.48
CA SER A 109 -3.40 20.95 -13.75
C SER A 109 -1.96 20.71 -14.21
N LEU A 110 -1.62 21.14 -15.41
CA LEU A 110 -0.29 20.98 -16.02
C LEU A 110 0.51 22.28 -16.07
N ARG A 111 -0.06 23.40 -15.61
CA ARG A 111 0.65 24.68 -15.60
C ARG A 111 1.89 24.60 -14.74
N PRO A 112 3.06 24.96 -15.30
CA PRO A 112 4.31 24.88 -14.57
C PRO A 112 4.37 25.96 -13.50
N ARG A 113 4.93 25.63 -12.33
CA ARG A 113 5.36 26.63 -11.35
C ARG A 113 6.66 27.29 -11.79
N TRP A 114 7.57 26.49 -12.34
CA TRP A 114 8.88 26.93 -12.71
C TRP A 114 8.99 27.02 -14.22
N ILE A 115 9.34 28.22 -14.72
CA ILE A 115 9.73 28.42 -16.11
C ILE A 115 11.24 28.65 -16.14
N ILE A 116 11.92 27.96 -17.04
CA ILE A 116 13.35 28.10 -17.25
C ILE A 116 13.62 28.51 -18.70
N THR A 117 14.37 29.57 -18.90
CA THR A 117 14.94 29.87 -20.21
C THR A 117 16.44 29.62 -20.18
N CYS A 118 16.98 28.98 -21.23
CA CYS A 118 18.37 28.57 -21.28
C CYS A 118 18.94 28.78 -22.68
N ASN A 119 20.22 29.21 -22.75
CA ASN A 119 20.98 29.29 -24.01
C ASN A 119 22.33 28.57 -23.94
N PHE A 120 22.46 27.57 -23.07
CA PHE A 120 23.65 26.81 -22.73
C PHE A 120 24.71 27.55 -21.91
N ASP A 121 24.75 28.89 -21.97
CA ASP A 121 25.70 29.70 -21.19
C ASP A 121 25.04 30.29 -19.94
N GLU A 122 23.75 30.54 -20.00
CA GLU A 122 22.92 31.10 -18.91
C GLU A 122 21.60 30.36 -18.81
N LEU A 123 21.19 30.08 -17.57
CA LEU A 123 19.87 29.60 -17.17
C LEU A 123 19.18 30.69 -16.37
N ARG A 124 17.94 31.02 -16.70
CA ARG A 124 17.08 31.92 -15.92
C ARG A 124 15.87 31.15 -15.40
N VAL A 125 15.69 31.17 -14.09
CA VAL A 125 14.62 30.46 -13.40
C VAL A 125 13.60 31.47 -12.90
N TYR A 126 12.35 31.32 -13.36
CA TYR A 126 11.20 32.15 -12.99
C TYR A 126 10.25 31.34 -12.12
N ASP A 127 9.87 31.84 -10.93
CA ASP A 127 8.85 31.26 -10.08
C ASP A 127 7.50 31.93 -10.37
N GLN A 128 6.59 31.20 -11.02
CA GLN A 128 5.27 31.76 -11.40
C GLN A 128 4.37 32.06 -10.18
N GLU A 129 4.72 31.54 -8.99
CA GLU A 129 4.02 31.85 -7.74
C GLU A 129 4.53 33.15 -7.06
N ALA A 130 5.67 33.69 -7.50
CA ALA A 130 6.18 34.96 -6.98
C ALA A 130 5.35 36.17 -7.42
N GLY A 131 4.53 36.02 -8.46
CA GLY A 131 3.59 37.03 -8.92
C GLY A 131 4.21 38.20 -9.70
N ASP A 132 5.49 38.11 -10.03
CA ASP A 132 6.24 39.06 -10.86
C ASP A 132 7.13 38.32 -11.88
N ASP A 133 7.66 39.05 -12.87
CA ASP A 133 8.57 38.47 -13.89
C ASP A 133 10.04 38.43 -13.42
N SER A 134 10.28 38.41 -12.12
CA SER A 134 11.63 38.31 -11.55
C SER A 134 12.22 36.92 -11.79
N PHE A 135 13.52 36.85 -12.01
CA PHE A 135 14.22 35.60 -12.24
C PHE A 135 15.53 35.50 -11.48
N VAL A 136 15.94 34.28 -11.20
CA VAL A 136 17.28 33.96 -10.71
C VAL A 136 18.12 33.55 -11.91
N SER A 137 19.21 34.29 -12.19
CA SER A 137 20.16 33.95 -13.26
C SER A 137 21.30 33.10 -12.71
N LEU A 138 21.66 32.07 -13.47
CA LEU A 138 22.75 31.15 -13.18
C LEU A 138 23.55 30.91 -14.45
N THR A 139 24.78 31.39 -14.48
CA THR A 139 25.67 31.10 -15.61
C THR A 139 26.27 29.70 -15.52
N LEU A 140 26.65 29.13 -16.67
CA LEU A 140 27.29 27.82 -16.71
C LEU A 140 28.54 27.77 -15.82
N ASP A 141 29.30 28.87 -15.71
CA ASP A 141 30.49 28.98 -14.85
C ASP A 141 30.18 28.97 -13.34
N GLU A 142 29.06 29.51 -12.97
CA GLU A 142 28.62 29.58 -11.56
C GLU A 142 27.99 28.27 -11.10
N LEU A 143 27.53 27.42 -12.00
CA LEU A 143 26.82 26.18 -11.70
C LEU A 143 27.51 25.33 -10.61
N PRO A 144 28.84 25.09 -10.60
CA PRO A 144 29.47 24.29 -9.56
C PRO A 144 29.36 24.88 -8.15
N ASN A 145 29.22 26.21 -8.04
CA ASN A 145 29.12 26.90 -6.75
C ASN A 145 27.67 27.11 -6.33
N GLN A 146 26.77 27.20 -7.30
CA GLN A 146 25.37 27.56 -7.10
C GLN A 146 24.38 26.44 -7.46
N VAL A 147 24.83 25.18 -7.55
CA VAL A 147 23.99 24.05 -7.91
C VAL A 147 22.74 23.90 -7.00
N HIS A 148 22.82 24.41 -5.76
CA HIS A 148 21.71 24.42 -4.81
C HIS A 148 20.51 25.25 -5.30
N LEU A 149 20.69 26.21 -6.20
CA LEU A 149 19.60 26.97 -6.81
C LEU A 149 18.69 26.12 -7.70
N LEU A 150 19.18 24.95 -8.13
CA LEU A 150 18.40 23.96 -8.90
C LEU A 150 17.81 22.85 -8.05
N SER A 151 17.79 22.99 -6.72
CA SER A 151 17.26 21.97 -5.79
C SER A 151 15.76 21.66 -6.01
N PHE A 152 15.00 22.58 -6.59
CA PHE A 152 13.59 22.40 -6.90
C PHE A 152 13.31 21.28 -7.93
N PHE A 153 14.32 20.86 -8.71
CA PHE A 153 14.19 19.67 -9.58
C PHE A 153 14.04 18.34 -8.80
N THR A 154 14.46 18.32 -7.56
CA THR A 154 14.36 17.13 -6.67
C THR A 154 13.54 17.38 -5.41
N ASP A 155 13.07 18.60 -5.20
CA ASP A 155 12.25 18.94 -4.02
C ASP A 155 10.81 18.46 -4.21
N LYS A 156 10.52 17.30 -3.65
CA LYS A 156 9.20 16.65 -3.73
C LYS A 156 8.05 17.53 -3.19
N ARG A 157 8.32 18.58 -2.41
CA ARG A 157 7.29 19.52 -1.92
C ARG A 157 6.63 20.32 -3.05
N ASN A 158 7.29 20.42 -4.20
CA ASN A 158 6.80 21.13 -5.38
C ASN A 158 6.24 20.18 -6.46
N SER A 159 6.17 18.87 -6.17
CA SER A 159 5.65 17.91 -7.14
C SER A 159 4.14 18.12 -7.37
N ARG A 160 3.69 17.82 -8.59
CA ARG A 160 2.27 17.80 -8.96
C ARG A 160 1.43 17.01 -7.96
N LEU A 161 1.94 15.86 -7.49
CA LEU A 161 1.26 15.02 -6.49
C LEU A 161 1.01 15.76 -5.17
N VAL A 162 1.91 16.67 -4.76
CA VAL A 162 1.70 17.47 -3.54
C VAL A 162 0.61 18.52 -3.77
N LYS A 163 0.60 19.20 -4.92
CA LYS A 163 -0.46 20.17 -5.27
C LYS A 163 -1.83 19.49 -5.41
N GLU A 164 -1.88 18.36 -6.09
CA GLU A 164 -3.10 17.54 -6.19
C GLU A 164 -3.59 17.10 -4.80
N LYS A 165 -2.67 16.76 -3.90
CA LYS A 165 -2.99 16.43 -2.51
C LYS A 165 -3.56 17.63 -1.73
N GLU A 166 -2.95 18.81 -1.85
CA GLU A 166 -3.45 20.02 -1.22
C GLU A 166 -4.83 20.42 -1.73
N LEU A 167 -5.06 20.32 -3.04
CA LEU A 167 -6.37 20.53 -3.65
C LEU A 167 -7.40 19.52 -3.13
N SER A 168 -7.00 18.25 -2.96
CA SER A 168 -7.87 17.20 -2.42
C SER A 168 -8.29 17.47 -0.99
N VAL A 169 -7.34 17.91 -0.15
CA VAL A 169 -7.63 18.22 1.25
C VAL A 169 -8.63 19.37 1.32
N LYS A 170 -8.43 20.44 0.53
CA LYS A 170 -9.36 21.57 0.48
C LYS A 170 -10.74 21.17 -0.05
N ALA A 171 -10.80 20.39 -1.13
CA ALA A 171 -12.06 19.85 -1.65
C ALA A 171 -12.79 19.01 -0.60
N GLY A 172 -12.05 18.11 0.09
CA GLY A 172 -12.60 17.29 1.17
C GLY A 172 -13.14 18.11 2.35
N GLU A 173 -12.47 19.21 2.71
CA GLU A 173 -12.94 20.14 3.74
C GLU A 173 -14.25 20.84 3.31
N LEU A 174 -14.34 21.31 2.07
CA LEU A 174 -15.55 21.95 1.54
C LEU A 174 -16.73 20.95 1.46
N VAL A 175 -16.49 19.76 0.93
CA VAL A 175 -17.50 18.68 0.89
C VAL A 175 -17.93 18.28 2.28
N GLY A 176 -16.97 18.13 3.23
CA GLY A 176 -17.27 17.82 4.62
C GLY A 176 -18.12 18.89 5.32
N LYS A 177 -17.87 20.17 5.04
CA LYS A 177 -18.63 21.29 5.55
C LYS A 177 -20.07 21.28 5.02
N LEU A 178 -20.24 21.11 3.69
CA LEU A 178 -21.56 20.98 3.06
C LEU A 178 -22.32 19.76 3.60
N TYR A 179 -21.66 18.63 3.74
CA TYR A 179 -22.23 17.40 4.32
C TYR A 179 -22.73 17.63 5.74
N ALA A 180 -21.89 18.20 6.60
CA ALA A 180 -22.22 18.45 8.00
C ALA A 180 -23.42 19.42 8.16
N GLN A 181 -23.52 20.43 7.30
CA GLN A 181 -24.62 21.39 7.34
C GLN A 181 -25.93 20.80 6.77
N LEU A 182 -25.85 20.10 5.63
CA LEU A 182 -27.01 19.46 5.03
C LEU A 182 -27.56 18.33 5.88
N SER A 183 -26.71 17.55 6.55
CA SER A 183 -27.13 16.45 7.44
C SER A 183 -28.05 16.92 8.56
N GLN A 184 -27.81 18.13 9.08
CA GLN A 184 -28.64 18.74 10.13
C GLN A 184 -30.06 19.11 9.66
N GLN A 185 -30.30 19.16 8.37
CA GLN A 185 -31.61 19.51 7.80
C GLN A 185 -32.51 18.28 7.58
N TYR A 186 -31.99 17.08 7.71
CA TYR A 186 -32.78 15.84 7.72
C TYR A 186 -33.30 15.55 9.12
N ARG A 187 -34.47 14.90 9.21
CA ARG A 187 -35.15 14.68 10.50
C ARG A 187 -34.63 13.47 11.25
N ASN A 188 -34.33 12.39 10.54
CA ASN A 188 -33.99 11.09 11.11
C ASN A 188 -32.67 10.54 10.54
N ILE A 189 -31.71 11.40 10.24
CA ILE A 189 -30.46 11.06 9.52
C ILE A 189 -29.68 9.93 10.19
N ASP A 190 -29.71 9.82 11.53
CA ASP A 190 -28.98 8.80 12.28
C ASP A 190 -29.64 7.42 12.27
N THR A 191 -30.95 7.34 11.95
CA THR A 191 -31.74 6.11 12.08
C THR A 191 -32.41 5.68 10.77
N ASP A 192 -32.54 6.58 9.80
CA ASP A 192 -33.19 6.32 8.51
C ASP A 192 -32.16 6.20 7.38
N ALA A 193 -31.97 4.98 6.91
CA ALA A 193 -31.05 4.66 5.82
C ALA A 193 -31.42 5.38 4.50
N HIS A 194 -32.70 5.67 4.28
CA HIS A 194 -33.17 6.40 3.10
C HIS A 194 -32.76 7.89 3.13
N GLU A 195 -32.87 8.55 4.30
CA GLU A 195 -32.38 9.91 4.47
C GLU A 195 -30.85 9.98 4.32
N GLN A 196 -30.11 9.01 4.88
CA GLN A 196 -28.64 8.89 4.69
C GLN A 196 -28.25 8.76 3.23
N ARG A 197 -28.93 7.86 2.50
CA ARG A 197 -28.74 7.70 1.06
C ARG A 197 -29.05 8.98 0.29
N SER A 198 -30.14 9.64 0.63
CA SER A 198 -30.57 10.90 -0.03
C SER A 198 -29.53 12.00 0.15
N LEU A 199 -28.99 12.18 1.36
CA LEU A 199 -27.91 13.13 1.62
C LEU A 199 -26.68 12.82 0.77
N ASN A 200 -26.27 11.57 0.74
CA ASN A 200 -25.10 11.11 -0.01
C ASN A 200 -25.23 11.41 -1.50
N VAL A 201 -26.38 11.06 -2.10
CA VAL A 201 -26.66 11.34 -3.53
C VAL A 201 -26.72 12.84 -3.81
N LEU A 202 -27.33 13.62 -2.92
CA LEU A 202 -27.39 15.07 -3.04
C LEU A 202 -25.98 15.69 -3.10
N ILE A 203 -25.09 15.31 -2.20
CA ILE A 203 -23.70 15.81 -2.18
C ILE A 203 -22.96 15.46 -3.47
N VAL A 204 -23.05 14.22 -3.95
CA VAL A 204 -22.42 13.80 -5.21
C VAL A 204 -22.91 14.65 -6.39
N ARG A 205 -24.23 14.88 -6.48
CA ARG A 205 -24.83 15.72 -7.52
C ARG A 205 -24.34 17.16 -7.47
N LEU A 206 -24.28 17.76 -6.28
CA LEU A 206 -23.84 19.14 -6.11
C LEU A 206 -22.35 19.29 -6.47
N VAL A 207 -21.49 18.38 -6.03
CA VAL A 207 -20.06 18.44 -6.34
C VAL A 207 -19.80 18.17 -7.82
N PHE A 208 -20.54 17.25 -8.44
CA PHE A 208 -20.47 17.07 -9.90
C PHE A 208 -20.86 18.35 -10.67
N LEU A 209 -21.89 19.06 -10.23
CA LEU A 209 -22.29 20.32 -10.88
C LEU A 209 -21.24 21.42 -10.71
N LEU A 210 -20.61 21.53 -9.54
CA LEU A 210 -19.50 22.45 -9.32
C LEU A 210 -18.32 22.13 -10.26
N TYR A 211 -17.99 20.85 -10.39
CA TYR A 211 -16.98 20.40 -11.35
C TYR A 211 -17.39 20.72 -12.80
N ALA A 212 -18.63 20.41 -13.20
CA ALA A 212 -19.14 20.62 -14.54
C ALA A 212 -19.18 22.11 -14.93
N GLU A 213 -19.38 23.00 -13.96
CA GLU A 213 -19.31 24.45 -14.17
C GLU A 213 -17.88 24.89 -14.48
N ASP A 214 -16.91 24.53 -13.62
CA ASP A 214 -15.52 24.94 -13.74
C ASP A 214 -14.80 24.30 -14.93
N SER A 215 -15.19 23.09 -15.32
CA SER A 215 -14.69 22.40 -16.52
C SER A 215 -15.35 22.89 -17.83
N GLY A 216 -16.33 23.79 -17.76
CA GLY A 216 -17.02 24.35 -18.95
C GLY A 216 -18.05 23.42 -19.58
N LEU A 217 -18.42 22.32 -18.95
CA LEU A 217 -19.43 21.36 -19.46
C LEU A 217 -20.86 21.98 -19.52
N LEU A 218 -21.12 23.00 -18.71
CA LEU A 218 -22.43 23.68 -18.71
C LEU A 218 -22.56 24.75 -19.78
N HIS A 219 -21.64 24.84 -20.75
CA HIS A 219 -21.58 25.74 -21.89
C HIS A 219 -21.47 27.24 -21.56
N GLU A 220 -22.18 27.72 -20.55
CA GLU A 220 -22.11 29.12 -20.10
C GLU A 220 -21.26 29.20 -18.84
N LYS A 221 -20.33 30.14 -18.82
CA LYS A 221 -19.52 30.39 -17.63
C LYS A 221 -20.41 30.88 -16.48
N ASP A 222 -20.17 30.34 -15.28
CA ASP A 222 -20.92 30.64 -14.06
C ASP A 222 -22.44 30.34 -14.16
N ALA A 223 -22.87 29.39 -15.01
CA ALA A 223 -24.26 29.03 -15.23
C ALA A 223 -24.97 28.58 -13.95
N LEU A 224 -24.38 27.66 -13.20
CA LEU A 224 -24.91 27.17 -11.94
C LEU A 224 -24.95 28.26 -10.88
N LEU A 225 -23.87 29.03 -10.73
CA LEU A 225 -23.78 30.14 -9.80
C LEU A 225 -24.87 31.18 -10.07
N ASN A 226 -25.02 31.59 -11.35
CA ASN A 226 -26.03 32.57 -11.78
C ASN A 226 -27.44 32.04 -11.59
N TYR A 227 -27.68 30.75 -11.78
CA TYR A 227 -28.95 30.09 -11.51
C TYR A 227 -29.27 30.14 -10.00
N LEU A 228 -28.40 29.63 -9.14
CA LEU A 228 -28.65 29.52 -7.70
C LEU A 228 -28.78 30.91 -7.03
N ARG A 229 -28.10 31.95 -7.53
CA ARG A 229 -28.20 33.34 -7.01
C ARG A 229 -29.58 33.95 -7.13
N ARG A 230 -30.42 33.45 -8.06
CA ARG A 230 -31.78 33.98 -8.29
C ARG A 230 -32.71 33.66 -7.14
N PHE A 231 -32.41 32.66 -6.32
CA PHE A 231 -33.32 32.12 -5.32
C PHE A 231 -32.86 32.46 -3.90
N SER A 232 -33.84 32.74 -3.02
CA SER A 232 -33.62 32.82 -1.60
C SER A 232 -33.49 31.43 -0.96
N SER A 233 -33.05 31.35 0.30
CA SER A 233 -32.83 30.06 0.99
C SER A 233 -34.09 29.19 1.09
N ASP A 234 -35.27 29.83 1.28
CA ASP A 234 -36.56 29.17 1.32
C ASP A 234 -36.99 28.58 -0.04
N GLN A 235 -36.57 29.21 -1.16
CA GLN A 235 -36.83 28.78 -2.52
C GLN A 235 -35.78 27.77 -3.04
N MET A 236 -34.62 27.72 -2.43
CA MET A 236 -33.46 26.95 -2.89
C MET A 236 -33.76 25.46 -3.06
N ARG A 237 -34.53 24.86 -2.14
CA ARG A 237 -34.95 23.46 -2.24
C ARG A 237 -35.67 23.18 -3.56
N GLN A 238 -36.67 24.02 -3.93
CA GLN A 238 -37.39 23.83 -5.15
C GLN A 238 -36.50 24.07 -6.37
N ALA A 239 -35.65 25.09 -6.32
CA ALA A 239 -34.71 25.39 -7.41
C ALA A 239 -33.79 24.21 -7.70
N VAL A 240 -33.24 23.52 -6.67
CA VAL A 240 -32.41 22.34 -6.85
C VAL A 240 -33.20 21.16 -7.43
N ILE A 241 -34.47 20.96 -7.00
CA ILE A 241 -35.36 19.94 -7.57
C ILE A 241 -35.63 20.21 -9.06
N ASP A 242 -35.97 21.45 -9.41
CA ASP A 242 -36.25 21.84 -10.80
C ASP A 242 -34.99 21.67 -11.67
N LEU A 243 -33.83 22.07 -11.20
CA LEU A 243 -32.57 21.89 -11.89
C LEU A 243 -32.28 20.40 -12.17
N PHE A 244 -32.38 19.54 -11.14
CA PHE A 244 -32.16 18.11 -11.31
C PHE A 244 -33.14 17.47 -12.30
N ALA A 245 -34.41 17.89 -12.29
CA ALA A 245 -35.41 17.43 -13.25
C ALA A 245 -35.05 17.82 -14.70
N VAL A 246 -34.53 19.03 -14.90
CA VAL A 246 -34.09 19.49 -16.23
C VAL A 246 -32.85 18.73 -16.70
N LEU A 247 -31.89 18.51 -15.80
CA LEU A 247 -30.66 17.76 -16.10
C LEU A 247 -30.91 16.26 -16.42
N ASP A 248 -32.01 15.71 -15.90
CA ASP A 248 -32.44 14.32 -16.17
C ASP A 248 -33.39 14.19 -17.38
N THR A 249 -33.87 15.30 -17.95
CA THR A 249 -34.83 15.28 -19.04
C THR A 249 -34.16 15.61 -20.38
N PRO A 250 -34.21 14.69 -21.39
CA PRO A 250 -33.70 14.95 -22.72
C PRO A 250 -34.31 16.23 -23.34
N ASN A 251 -33.50 16.97 -24.08
CA ASN A 251 -33.88 18.28 -24.61
C ASN A 251 -35.19 18.24 -25.44
N ASP A 252 -35.43 17.19 -26.20
CA ASP A 252 -36.61 16.93 -27.01
C ASP A 252 -37.87 16.58 -26.20
N LYS A 253 -37.75 16.28 -24.92
CA LYS A 253 -38.82 15.90 -24.00
C LYS A 253 -39.13 16.96 -22.95
N ARG A 254 -38.39 18.07 -22.96
CA ARG A 254 -38.58 19.17 -22.02
C ARG A 254 -39.88 19.94 -22.32
N ASP A 255 -40.48 20.48 -21.25
CA ASP A 255 -41.58 21.42 -21.38
C ASP A 255 -41.13 22.67 -22.19
N PRO A 256 -41.76 22.99 -23.29
CA PRO A 256 -41.38 24.16 -24.10
C PRO A 256 -41.61 25.50 -23.37
N TYR A 257 -42.31 25.51 -22.24
CA TYR A 257 -42.56 26.72 -21.42
C TYR A 257 -41.63 26.83 -20.21
N LEU A 258 -40.57 26.00 -20.13
CA LEU A 258 -39.55 26.16 -19.11
C LEU A 258 -38.90 27.55 -19.23
N PRO A 259 -38.55 28.19 -18.09
CA PRO A 259 -37.78 29.43 -18.11
C PRO A 259 -36.45 29.29 -18.83
N ASP A 260 -36.03 30.36 -19.57
CA ASP A 260 -34.80 30.37 -20.35
C ASP A 260 -33.55 29.99 -19.52
N TYR A 261 -33.52 30.40 -18.25
CA TYR A 261 -32.40 30.08 -17.34
C TYR A 261 -32.30 28.59 -16.95
N LEU A 262 -33.37 27.80 -17.14
CA LEU A 262 -33.32 26.34 -17.01
C LEU A 262 -33.02 25.65 -18.35
N LEU A 263 -33.48 26.24 -19.46
CA LEU A 263 -33.21 25.73 -20.82
C LEU A 263 -31.73 25.83 -21.20
N ALA A 264 -30.99 26.73 -20.55
CA ALA A 264 -29.54 26.86 -20.72
C ALA A 264 -28.71 25.62 -20.27
N PHE A 265 -29.26 24.76 -19.39
CA PHE A 265 -28.57 23.57 -18.93
C PHE A 265 -28.75 22.41 -19.90
N SER A 266 -27.63 21.73 -20.23
CA SER A 266 -27.65 20.54 -21.08
C SER A 266 -28.23 19.32 -20.36
N TYR A 267 -28.76 18.38 -21.13
CA TYR A 267 -29.14 17.07 -20.62
C TYR A 267 -27.92 16.26 -20.22
N VAL A 268 -27.85 15.81 -18.97
CA VAL A 268 -26.68 15.11 -18.45
C VAL A 268 -26.75 13.58 -18.65
N ASN A 269 -27.95 12.95 -18.56
CA ASN A 269 -28.12 11.51 -18.66
C ASN A 269 -27.31 10.71 -17.57
N GLY A 270 -27.04 9.45 -17.84
CA GLY A 270 -26.23 8.56 -16.95
C GLY A 270 -26.93 8.11 -15.68
N GLY A 271 -28.16 8.60 -15.40
CA GLY A 271 -28.92 8.31 -14.19
C GLY A 271 -28.40 9.04 -12.93
N LEU A 272 -27.45 9.97 -13.08
CA LEU A 272 -26.93 10.73 -11.94
C LEU A 272 -28.00 11.61 -11.29
N PHE A 273 -28.85 12.22 -12.11
CA PHE A 273 -29.93 13.14 -11.67
C PHE A 273 -31.33 12.50 -11.64
N SER A 274 -31.44 11.18 -11.88
CA SER A 274 -32.73 10.50 -11.86
C SER A 274 -33.49 10.77 -10.57
N SER A 275 -34.77 11.10 -10.69
CA SER A 275 -35.60 11.67 -9.61
C SER A 275 -36.09 10.65 -8.61
N ASP A 276 -35.88 9.37 -8.86
CA ASP A 276 -36.49 8.31 -8.09
C ASP A 276 -35.89 8.27 -6.67
N ASP A 277 -36.69 8.72 -5.71
CA ASP A 277 -36.53 8.46 -4.29
C ASP A 277 -35.38 9.20 -3.55
N VAL A 278 -35.03 10.42 -3.99
CA VAL A 278 -34.05 11.28 -3.27
C VAL A 278 -34.76 12.43 -2.56
N VAL A 279 -34.70 12.44 -1.23
CA VAL A 279 -35.24 13.53 -0.40
C VAL A 279 -34.25 14.69 -0.36
N ILE A 280 -34.63 15.83 -0.93
CA ILE A 280 -33.87 17.09 -0.85
C ILE A 280 -34.37 17.88 0.37
N PRO A 281 -33.46 18.24 1.32
CA PRO A 281 -33.85 18.98 2.52
C PRO A 281 -34.06 20.48 2.25
N GLN A 282 -34.44 21.23 3.27
CA GLN A 282 -34.43 22.70 3.21
C GLN A 282 -32.98 23.22 3.26
N PHE A 283 -32.75 24.37 2.62
CA PHE A 283 -31.47 25.04 2.64
C PHE A 283 -31.56 26.24 3.60
N THR A 284 -30.55 26.35 4.47
CA THR A 284 -30.37 27.54 5.33
C THR A 284 -29.58 28.63 4.57
N ASP A 285 -29.64 29.88 5.08
CA ASP A 285 -28.81 30.97 4.54
C ASP A 285 -27.31 30.61 4.59
N GLN A 286 -26.87 29.90 5.61
CA GLN A 286 -25.46 29.47 5.72
C GLN A 286 -25.10 28.46 4.65
N ILE A 287 -25.95 27.45 4.42
CA ILE A 287 -25.73 26.45 3.34
C ILE A 287 -25.67 27.13 1.98
N ARG A 288 -26.59 28.09 1.74
CA ARG A 288 -26.61 28.86 0.52
C ARG A 288 -25.32 29.66 0.32
N LEU A 289 -24.82 30.33 1.36
CA LEU A 289 -23.56 31.10 1.30
C LEU A 289 -22.36 30.17 1.08
N ASP A 290 -22.25 29.07 1.80
CA ASP A 290 -21.15 28.11 1.65
C ASP A 290 -21.17 27.44 0.28
N LEU A 291 -22.37 27.06 -0.22
CA LEU A 291 -22.51 26.48 -1.56
C LEU A 291 -22.18 27.48 -2.67
N LEU A 292 -22.70 28.73 -2.57
CA LEU A 292 -22.55 29.72 -3.64
C LEU A 292 -21.19 30.45 -3.59
N LEU A 293 -20.71 30.80 -2.42
CA LEU A 293 -19.54 31.64 -2.31
C LEU A 293 -18.26 30.84 -2.10
N GLU A 294 -18.27 29.89 -1.22
CA GLU A 294 -17.06 29.15 -0.85
C GLU A 294 -16.81 27.99 -1.81
N ALA A 295 -17.83 27.19 -2.10
CA ALA A 295 -17.65 26.02 -2.94
C ALA A 295 -17.59 26.34 -4.44
N SER A 296 -18.35 27.34 -4.94
CA SER A 296 -18.39 27.67 -6.37
C SER A 296 -17.43 28.80 -6.78
N GLN A 297 -17.17 29.80 -5.92
CA GLN A 297 -16.36 30.96 -6.32
C GLN A 297 -14.90 30.90 -5.90
N SER A 298 -14.60 30.31 -4.74
CA SER A 298 -13.26 30.34 -4.16
C SER A 298 -12.44 29.08 -4.42
N PHE A 299 -13.00 28.08 -5.05
CA PHE A 299 -12.34 26.83 -5.35
C PHE A 299 -12.55 26.44 -6.82
N ASP A 300 -11.46 26.11 -7.52
CA ASP A 300 -11.48 25.61 -8.90
C ASP A 300 -11.57 24.08 -8.91
N TRP A 301 -12.76 23.56 -9.18
CA TRP A 301 -13.04 22.13 -9.21
C TRP A 301 -12.49 21.43 -10.46
N SER A 302 -12.22 22.16 -11.56
CA SER A 302 -11.67 21.58 -12.80
C SER A 302 -10.28 20.96 -12.60
N GLY A 303 -9.51 21.48 -11.64
CA GLY A 303 -8.18 20.98 -11.29
C GLY A 303 -8.17 19.72 -10.43
N ILE A 304 -9.33 19.20 -9.99
CA ILE A 304 -9.38 17.99 -9.17
C ILE A 304 -9.11 16.77 -10.02
N SER A 305 -8.12 15.95 -9.57
CA SER A 305 -7.94 14.62 -10.13
C SER A 305 -9.17 13.75 -9.86
N PRO A 306 -9.68 13.00 -10.84
CA PRO A 306 -10.82 12.10 -10.65
C PRO A 306 -10.57 11.04 -9.56
N THR A 307 -9.34 10.58 -9.42
CA THR A 307 -8.92 9.64 -8.37
C THR A 307 -9.02 10.28 -6.99
N ILE A 308 -8.72 11.57 -6.89
CA ILE A 308 -8.80 12.36 -5.67
C ILE A 308 -10.24 12.72 -5.30
N PHE A 309 -11.10 12.87 -6.30
CA PHE A 309 -12.53 13.06 -6.10
C PHE A 309 -13.12 12.00 -5.16
N GLY A 310 -12.77 10.72 -5.40
CA GLY A 310 -13.14 9.61 -4.51
C GLY A 310 -12.67 9.80 -3.06
N ALA A 311 -11.43 10.26 -2.86
CA ALA A 311 -10.85 10.49 -1.54
C ALA A 311 -11.55 11.61 -0.75
N ALA A 312 -11.93 12.69 -1.43
CA ALA A 312 -12.64 13.80 -0.81
C ALA A 312 -13.95 13.34 -0.18
N PHE A 313 -14.69 12.48 -0.89
CA PHE A 313 -15.95 11.91 -0.37
C PHE A 313 -15.73 10.89 0.74
N GLU A 314 -14.71 10.07 0.66
CA GLU A 314 -14.41 9.08 1.69
C GLU A 314 -14.08 9.74 3.04
N SER A 315 -13.47 10.92 3.01
CA SER A 315 -13.17 11.70 4.21
C SER A 315 -14.43 12.19 4.96
N THR A 316 -15.57 12.34 4.27
CA THR A 316 -16.84 12.80 4.84
C THR A 316 -17.65 11.71 5.53
N LEU A 317 -17.36 10.43 5.22
CA LEU A 317 -18.03 9.29 5.86
C LEU A 317 -17.73 9.21 7.36
N ASN A 318 -18.74 8.77 8.14
CA ASN A 318 -18.58 8.52 9.57
C ASN A 318 -17.37 7.57 9.81
N PRO A 319 -16.44 7.91 10.75
CA PRO A 319 -15.29 7.09 11.08
C PRO A 319 -15.62 5.63 11.45
N GLU A 320 -16.78 5.36 12.03
CA GLU A 320 -17.24 4.01 12.36
C GLU A 320 -17.66 3.22 11.12
N THR A 321 -18.38 3.85 10.20
CA THR A 321 -18.76 3.26 8.91
C THR A 321 -17.53 2.99 8.05
N ARG A 322 -16.55 3.89 8.06
CA ARG A 322 -15.26 3.74 7.39
C ARG A 322 -14.46 2.55 7.90
N ARG A 323 -14.37 2.40 9.25
CA ARG A 323 -13.65 1.28 9.89
C ARG A 323 -14.34 -0.06 9.66
N SER A 324 -15.66 -0.10 9.75
CA SER A 324 -16.45 -1.33 9.56
C SER A 324 -16.49 -1.78 8.09
N GLY A 325 -16.46 -0.83 7.14
CA GLY A 325 -16.45 -1.08 5.69
C GLY A 325 -15.07 -1.37 5.11
N GLY A 326 -13.98 -1.17 5.88
CA GLY A 326 -12.60 -1.35 5.36
C GLY A 326 -12.22 -0.35 4.27
N MET A 327 -12.95 0.77 4.16
CA MET A 327 -12.70 1.80 3.16
C MET A 327 -11.46 2.61 3.54
N HIS A 328 -10.43 2.54 2.71
CA HIS A 328 -9.19 3.27 2.87
C HIS A 328 -8.78 3.83 1.51
N TYR A 329 -8.66 5.15 1.43
CA TYR A 329 -8.13 5.82 0.25
C TYR A 329 -6.79 5.22 -0.17
N THR A 330 -6.66 4.95 -1.45
CA THR A 330 -5.43 4.47 -2.07
C THR A 330 -4.82 5.58 -2.91
N SER A 331 -3.63 6.06 -2.55
CA SER A 331 -2.94 7.11 -3.30
C SER A 331 -2.54 6.64 -4.70
N ILE A 332 -2.43 7.58 -5.64
CA ILE A 332 -2.03 7.32 -7.02
C ILE A 332 -0.70 6.55 -7.08
N GLU A 333 0.29 6.94 -6.27
CA GLU A 333 1.57 6.24 -6.18
C GLU A 333 1.40 4.75 -5.82
N ASN A 334 0.50 4.45 -4.88
CA ASN A 334 0.24 3.08 -4.45
C ASN A 334 -0.59 2.29 -5.48
N ILE A 335 -1.48 2.95 -6.23
CA ILE A 335 -2.20 2.33 -7.35
C ILE A 335 -1.19 1.90 -8.42
N HIS A 336 -0.23 2.75 -8.76
CA HIS A 336 0.81 2.46 -9.73
C HIS A 336 1.73 1.30 -9.31
N LYS A 337 1.97 1.08 -8.01
CA LYS A 337 2.67 -0.14 -7.54
C LYS A 337 1.91 -1.44 -7.92
N VAL A 338 0.61 -1.35 -8.18
CA VAL A 338 -0.23 -2.48 -8.60
C VAL A 338 -0.33 -2.54 -10.12
N ILE A 339 -0.77 -1.44 -10.78
CA ILE A 339 -1.12 -1.47 -12.20
C ILE A 339 0.10 -1.43 -13.12
N ASP A 340 1.21 -0.80 -12.72
CA ASP A 340 2.43 -0.75 -13.53
C ASP A 340 2.98 -2.17 -13.80
N PRO A 341 3.30 -2.98 -12.77
CA PRO A 341 3.79 -4.33 -13.01
C PRO A 341 2.71 -5.30 -13.51
N LEU A 342 1.42 -5.00 -13.33
CA LEU A 342 0.32 -5.85 -13.78
C LEU A 342 0.15 -5.78 -15.31
N PHE A 343 0.16 -4.58 -15.89
CA PHE A 343 -0.07 -4.40 -17.33
C PHE A 343 0.58 -3.15 -17.95
N LEU A 344 0.75 -2.07 -17.20
CA LEU A 344 1.07 -0.78 -17.79
C LEU A 344 2.52 -0.71 -18.31
N ASP A 345 3.46 -1.34 -17.61
CA ASP A 345 4.86 -1.44 -18.05
C ASP A 345 4.98 -2.19 -19.37
N ASP A 346 4.27 -3.31 -19.51
CA ASP A 346 4.27 -4.11 -20.74
C ASP A 346 3.67 -3.32 -21.91
N LEU A 347 2.56 -2.58 -21.69
CA LEU A 347 1.93 -1.75 -22.71
C LEU A 347 2.79 -0.56 -23.11
N LYS A 348 3.45 0.11 -22.16
CA LYS A 348 4.39 1.20 -22.42
C LYS A 348 5.59 0.72 -23.24
N ALA A 349 6.14 -0.45 -22.91
CA ALA A 349 7.27 -1.03 -23.63
C ALA A 349 6.88 -1.43 -25.07
N GLU A 350 5.68 -1.97 -25.26
CA GLU A 350 5.16 -2.33 -26.59
C GLU A 350 4.96 -1.07 -27.45
N LEU A 351 4.35 -0.02 -26.93
CA LEU A 351 4.18 1.25 -27.65
C LEU A 351 5.52 1.86 -28.04
N ALA A 352 6.50 1.90 -27.13
CA ALA A 352 7.83 2.41 -27.40
C ALA A 352 8.55 1.62 -28.53
N ALA A 353 8.34 0.28 -28.55
CA ALA A 353 8.87 -0.56 -29.64
C ALA A 353 8.20 -0.26 -31.00
N ILE A 354 6.89 0.04 -30.99
CA ILE A 354 6.15 0.42 -32.20
C ILE A 354 6.60 1.79 -32.70
N GLU A 355 6.80 2.76 -31.81
CA GLU A 355 7.31 4.10 -32.15
C GLU A 355 8.72 4.05 -32.79
N GLY A 356 9.55 3.08 -32.37
CA GLY A 356 10.88 2.81 -32.95
C GLY A 356 10.85 2.18 -34.34
N GLU A 357 9.68 1.80 -34.90
CA GLU A 357 9.56 1.21 -36.23
C GLU A 357 9.90 2.26 -37.32
N LYS A 358 10.88 1.95 -38.12
CA LYS A 358 11.42 2.90 -39.14
C LYS A 358 10.50 3.05 -40.35
N VAL A 359 9.72 2.02 -40.68
CA VAL A 359 8.82 2.03 -41.86
C VAL A 359 7.47 2.60 -41.47
N ALA A 360 7.14 3.81 -41.88
CA ALA A 360 5.92 4.53 -41.51
C ALA A 360 4.64 3.70 -41.70
N ARG A 361 4.49 3.00 -42.84
CA ARG A 361 3.32 2.14 -43.12
C ARG A 361 3.19 1.01 -42.09
N ASN A 362 4.29 0.37 -41.69
CA ASN A 362 4.28 -0.69 -40.69
C ASN A 362 3.98 -0.13 -39.32
N ARG A 363 4.56 1.04 -39.00
CA ARG A 363 4.29 1.75 -37.74
C ARG A 363 2.81 2.08 -37.62
N THR A 364 2.18 2.68 -38.62
CA THR A 364 0.74 2.99 -38.65
C THR A 364 -0.14 1.74 -38.43
N LEU A 365 0.17 0.62 -39.10
CA LEU A 365 -0.58 -0.63 -38.91
C LEU A 365 -0.44 -1.17 -37.48
N LYS A 366 0.78 -1.14 -36.92
CA LYS A 366 1.04 -1.58 -35.53
C LYS A 366 0.35 -0.66 -34.51
N LEU A 367 0.36 0.66 -34.75
CA LEU A 367 -0.34 1.65 -33.90
C LEU A 367 -1.84 1.39 -33.85
N ARG A 368 -2.48 1.14 -35.00
CA ARG A 368 -3.91 0.80 -35.06
C ARG A 368 -4.22 -0.52 -34.35
N ALA A 369 -3.39 -1.55 -34.56
CA ALA A 369 -3.53 -2.83 -33.87
C ALA A 369 -3.35 -2.67 -32.33
N PHE A 370 -2.42 -1.83 -31.91
CA PHE A 370 -2.21 -1.52 -30.49
C PHE A 370 -3.41 -0.76 -29.91
N GLN A 371 -3.99 0.20 -30.63
CA GLN A 371 -5.21 0.89 -30.21
C GLN A 371 -6.37 -0.10 -30.04
N GLN A 372 -6.58 -1.01 -30.98
CA GLN A 372 -7.58 -2.07 -30.84
C GLN A 372 -7.32 -2.99 -29.63
N LYS A 373 -6.05 -3.28 -29.35
CA LYS A 373 -5.65 -4.01 -28.15
C LYS A 373 -6.06 -3.26 -26.88
N LEU A 374 -5.78 -1.95 -26.79
CA LEU A 374 -6.20 -1.13 -25.66
C LEU A 374 -7.73 -1.16 -25.49
N ALA A 375 -8.49 -1.06 -26.58
CA ALA A 375 -9.95 -1.13 -26.57
C ALA A 375 -10.52 -2.50 -26.17
N SER A 376 -9.73 -3.57 -26.25
CA SER A 376 -10.15 -4.94 -25.84
C SER A 376 -9.87 -5.27 -24.38
N ILE A 377 -9.11 -4.42 -23.67
CA ILE A 377 -8.77 -4.62 -22.25
C ILE A 377 -9.97 -4.33 -21.38
N ASN A 378 -10.38 -5.30 -20.56
CA ASN A 378 -11.36 -5.10 -19.49
C ASN A 378 -10.69 -5.23 -18.14
N VAL A 379 -10.92 -4.23 -17.28
CA VAL A 379 -10.37 -4.16 -15.91
C VAL A 379 -11.52 -4.34 -14.93
N PHE A 380 -11.30 -5.19 -13.92
CA PHE A 380 -12.30 -5.50 -12.91
C PHE A 380 -11.74 -5.34 -11.51
N ASP A 381 -12.43 -4.56 -10.67
CA ASP A 381 -12.13 -4.39 -9.25
C ASP A 381 -13.31 -4.90 -8.40
N PRO A 382 -13.16 -6.07 -7.73
CA PRO A 382 -14.23 -6.67 -6.93
C PRO A 382 -14.39 -6.07 -5.52
N ALA A 383 -13.74 -4.95 -5.22
CA ALA A 383 -13.88 -4.17 -3.99
C ALA A 383 -13.51 -2.71 -4.30
N CYS A 384 -14.20 -2.11 -5.28
CA CYS A 384 -13.70 -0.90 -5.94
C CYS A 384 -13.78 0.38 -5.10
N GLY A 385 -14.50 0.37 -3.97
CA GLY A 385 -14.68 1.58 -3.18
C GLY A 385 -15.20 2.75 -4.02
N SER A 386 -14.52 3.87 -3.92
CA SER A 386 -14.77 5.08 -4.74
C SER A 386 -14.19 5.00 -6.17
N GLY A 387 -13.75 3.83 -6.63
CA GLY A 387 -13.33 3.59 -8.00
C GLY A 387 -11.91 3.98 -8.36
N ASN A 388 -11.03 4.22 -7.39
CA ASN A 388 -9.69 4.76 -7.61
C ASN A 388 -8.82 3.90 -8.56
N PHE A 389 -8.84 2.57 -8.43
CA PHE A 389 -8.11 1.67 -9.33
C PHE A 389 -8.67 1.70 -10.75
N LEU A 390 -10.00 1.73 -10.88
CA LEU A 390 -10.68 1.77 -12.17
C LEU A 390 -10.40 3.08 -12.89
N THR A 391 -10.50 4.20 -12.17
CA THR A 391 -10.27 5.55 -12.70
C THR A 391 -8.82 5.74 -13.15
N GLU A 392 -7.84 5.36 -12.32
CA GLU A 392 -6.43 5.50 -12.69
C GLU A 392 -6.02 4.56 -13.83
N SER A 393 -6.60 3.35 -13.87
CA SER A 393 -6.41 2.43 -14.99
C SER A 393 -6.99 3.00 -16.29
N TYR A 394 -8.18 3.61 -16.24
CA TYR A 394 -8.78 4.29 -17.37
C TYR A 394 -7.90 5.44 -17.86
N LEU A 395 -7.49 6.35 -16.98
CA LEU A 395 -6.61 7.48 -17.30
C LEU A 395 -5.30 7.01 -17.95
N SER A 396 -4.70 5.94 -17.42
CA SER A 396 -3.47 5.36 -17.93
C SER A 396 -3.64 4.77 -19.34
N LEU A 397 -4.72 4.03 -19.61
CA LEU A 397 -5.00 3.49 -20.94
C LEU A 397 -5.33 4.59 -21.95
N ARG A 398 -6.07 5.62 -21.53
CA ARG A 398 -6.40 6.78 -22.38
C ARG A 398 -5.17 7.62 -22.73
N LYS A 399 -4.23 7.80 -21.80
CA LYS A 399 -2.94 8.46 -22.09
C LYS A 399 -2.14 7.70 -23.15
N LEU A 400 -2.13 6.35 -23.09
CA LEU A 400 -1.50 5.54 -24.13
C LEU A 400 -2.23 5.67 -25.48
N GLU A 401 -3.56 5.67 -25.48
CA GLU A 401 -4.35 5.88 -26.71
C GLU A 401 -4.12 7.27 -27.29
N ASN A 402 -4.09 8.32 -26.49
CA ASN A 402 -3.80 9.68 -26.95
C ASN A 402 -2.42 9.75 -27.61
N ARG A 403 -1.40 9.08 -27.04
CA ARG A 403 -0.07 8.99 -27.65
C ARG A 403 -0.08 8.23 -28.99
N VAL A 404 -0.92 7.21 -29.13
CA VAL A 404 -1.17 6.54 -30.42
C VAL A 404 -1.78 7.50 -31.43
N LEU A 405 -2.79 8.29 -31.02
CA LEU A 405 -3.45 9.26 -31.89
C LEU A 405 -2.49 10.37 -32.36
N GLU A 406 -1.64 10.88 -31.47
CA GLU A 406 -0.58 11.84 -31.81
C GLU A 406 0.36 11.28 -32.89
N ASN A 407 0.83 10.05 -32.72
CA ASN A 407 1.71 9.39 -33.68
C ASN A 407 1.01 9.16 -35.03
N LEU A 408 -0.26 8.74 -35.02
CA LEU A 408 -1.06 8.55 -36.23
C LEU A 408 -1.29 9.87 -36.98
N GLN A 409 -1.51 10.98 -36.29
CA GLN A 409 -1.67 12.31 -36.89
C GLN A 409 -0.35 12.79 -37.51
N GLY A 410 0.78 12.55 -36.85
CA GLY A 410 2.11 12.88 -37.35
C GLY A 410 2.49 12.13 -38.65
N ASP A 411 2.07 10.87 -38.78
CA ASP A 411 2.29 10.03 -39.98
C ASP A 411 1.31 10.29 -41.14
N GLN A 412 0.18 10.94 -40.86
CA GLN A 412 -0.94 11.12 -41.82
C GLN A 412 -1.09 12.56 -42.35
N MET A 413 -0.03 13.32 -42.57
CA MET A 413 -0.14 14.63 -43.23
C MET A 413 -0.72 14.53 -44.67
N GLY A 414 -1.82 13.79 -44.86
CA GLY A 414 -2.46 13.66 -46.16
C GLY A 414 -3.68 12.75 -46.28
N MET A 415 -4.04 11.98 -45.28
CA MET A 415 -5.24 11.09 -45.32
C MET A 415 -6.14 11.37 -44.14
N GLY A 416 -7.34 11.89 -44.41
CA GLY A 416 -8.36 12.14 -43.42
C GLY A 416 -8.80 10.88 -42.67
N PHE A 417 -9.16 11.02 -41.38
CA PHE A 417 -9.88 9.97 -40.65
C PHE A 417 -11.18 9.65 -41.38
N ASP A 418 -11.55 8.38 -41.48
CA ASP A 418 -12.89 7.98 -41.91
C ASP A 418 -13.91 8.65 -41.00
N LYS A 419 -14.78 9.46 -41.57
CA LYS A 419 -15.75 10.31 -40.83
C LYS A 419 -16.81 9.54 -40.06
N GLU A 420 -16.84 8.19 -40.15
CA GLU A 420 -17.91 7.37 -39.59
C GLU A 420 -17.57 6.69 -38.27
N SER A 421 -16.31 6.65 -37.81
CA SER A 421 -15.94 6.03 -36.53
C SER A 421 -15.24 7.01 -35.57
N SER A 422 -15.66 7.01 -34.32
CA SER A 422 -14.97 7.77 -33.27
C SER A 422 -13.48 7.41 -33.23
N PRO A 423 -12.56 8.39 -33.24
CA PRO A 423 -11.13 8.10 -33.10
C PRO A 423 -10.77 7.52 -31.71
N ILE A 424 -11.63 7.72 -30.72
CA ILE A 424 -11.48 7.22 -29.35
C ILE A 424 -12.11 5.83 -29.26
N GLN A 425 -11.36 4.82 -28.88
CA GLN A 425 -11.81 3.44 -28.74
C GLN A 425 -11.82 2.97 -27.30
N VAL A 426 -10.96 3.49 -26.45
CA VAL A 426 -10.95 3.20 -25.01
C VAL A 426 -12.08 3.98 -24.34
N SER A 427 -12.96 3.30 -23.62
CA SER A 427 -14.14 3.88 -22.97
C SER A 427 -14.29 3.39 -21.52
N ILE A 428 -15.02 4.15 -20.70
CA ILE A 428 -15.35 3.74 -19.33
C ILE A 428 -16.15 2.42 -19.26
N GLY A 429 -16.76 2.00 -20.37
CA GLY A 429 -17.45 0.71 -20.48
C GLY A 429 -16.58 -0.54 -20.31
N GLN A 430 -15.24 -0.39 -20.29
CA GLN A 430 -14.27 -1.48 -20.07
C GLN A 430 -13.92 -1.69 -18.60
N PHE A 431 -14.48 -0.86 -17.68
CA PHE A 431 -14.12 -0.86 -16.26
C PHE A 431 -15.30 -1.32 -15.43
N TYR A 432 -15.09 -2.39 -14.67
CA TYR A 432 -16.11 -3.11 -13.93
C TYR A 432 -15.79 -3.10 -12.44
N GLY A 433 -16.81 -3.02 -11.58
CA GLY A 433 -16.60 -2.97 -10.15
C GLY A 433 -17.71 -3.63 -9.34
N ILE A 434 -17.38 -4.13 -8.17
CA ILE A 434 -18.31 -4.52 -7.11
C ILE A 434 -17.97 -3.70 -5.88
N GLU A 435 -18.99 -3.12 -5.27
CA GLU A 435 -18.86 -2.41 -3.99
C GLU A 435 -20.10 -2.68 -3.14
N ILE A 436 -19.94 -2.80 -1.84
CA ILE A 436 -21.04 -3.07 -0.90
C ILE A 436 -21.78 -1.80 -0.49
N ASN A 437 -21.10 -0.65 -0.61
CA ASN A 437 -21.61 0.66 -0.22
C ASN A 437 -22.19 1.39 -1.43
N ASP A 438 -23.48 1.73 -1.41
CA ASP A 438 -24.19 2.40 -2.49
C ASP A 438 -23.66 3.81 -2.80
N PHE A 439 -23.23 4.53 -1.76
CA PHE A 439 -22.60 5.83 -1.90
C PHE A 439 -21.27 5.75 -2.65
N ALA A 440 -20.40 4.81 -2.25
CA ALA A 440 -19.13 4.59 -2.92
C ALA A 440 -19.32 4.20 -4.40
N VAL A 441 -20.35 3.41 -4.72
CA VAL A 441 -20.75 3.10 -6.11
C VAL A 441 -21.08 4.38 -6.88
N SER A 442 -21.83 5.30 -6.28
CA SER A 442 -22.22 6.57 -6.93
C SER A 442 -21.00 7.46 -7.16
N VAL A 443 -20.09 7.54 -6.18
CA VAL A 443 -18.82 8.27 -6.28
C VAL A 443 -17.93 7.67 -7.37
N ALA A 444 -17.77 6.34 -7.42
CA ALA A 444 -16.96 5.65 -8.42
C ALA A 444 -17.43 5.91 -9.86
N LYS A 445 -18.75 5.87 -10.09
CA LYS A 445 -19.34 6.20 -11.40
C LYS A 445 -19.05 7.65 -11.80
N THR A 446 -19.21 8.58 -10.87
CA THR A 446 -18.96 10.01 -11.09
C THR A 446 -17.48 10.26 -11.37
N ALA A 447 -16.58 9.64 -10.63
CA ALA A 447 -15.14 9.75 -10.86
C ALA A 447 -14.74 9.26 -12.26
N LEU A 448 -15.34 8.17 -12.75
CA LEU A 448 -15.09 7.69 -14.12
C LEU A 448 -15.63 8.67 -15.19
N TRP A 449 -16.77 9.31 -14.97
CA TRP A 449 -17.26 10.34 -15.89
C TRP A 449 -16.36 11.57 -15.94
N ILE A 450 -15.88 12.03 -14.77
CA ILE A 450 -14.91 13.12 -14.69
C ILE A 450 -13.62 12.75 -15.45
N ALA A 451 -13.13 11.52 -15.26
CA ALA A 451 -11.96 11.03 -15.98
C ALA A 451 -12.18 10.94 -17.51
N GLU A 452 -13.37 10.52 -17.94
CA GLU A 452 -13.74 10.47 -19.38
C GLU A 452 -13.74 11.86 -19.99
N GLU A 453 -14.29 12.84 -19.29
CA GLU A 453 -14.32 14.23 -19.72
C GLU A 453 -12.91 14.81 -19.90
N GLN A 454 -12.08 14.73 -18.86
CA GLN A 454 -10.69 15.21 -18.92
C GLN A 454 -9.88 14.58 -20.06
N MET A 455 -10.08 13.27 -20.31
CA MET A 455 -9.39 12.59 -21.40
C MET A 455 -9.99 12.93 -22.78
N MET A 456 -11.26 13.27 -22.87
CA MET A 456 -11.86 13.79 -24.12
C MET A 456 -11.33 15.19 -24.44
N GLU A 457 -11.24 16.08 -23.46
CA GLU A 457 -10.63 17.39 -23.62
C GLU A 457 -9.18 17.27 -24.12
N ALA A 458 -8.36 16.45 -23.48
CA ALA A 458 -7.00 16.19 -23.91
C ALA A 458 -6.94 15.63 -25.35
N THR A 459 -7.89 14.78 -25.75
CA THR A 459 -7.95 14.26 -27.13
C THR A 459 -8.39 15.34 -28.12
N GLN A 460 -9.31 16.23 -27.76
CA GLN A 460 -9.72 17.38 -28.60
C GLN A 460 -8.53 18.29 -28.93
N GLU A 461 -7.68 18.56 -27.95
CA GLU A 461 -6.45 19.33 -28.16
C GLU A 461 -5.51 18.65 -29.16
N ILE A 462 -5.34 17.33 -29.06
CA ILE A 462 -4.48 16.56 -29.99
C ILE A 462 -5.04 16.60 -31.40
N LEU A 463 -6.32 16.29 -31.57
CA LEU A 463 -6.95 16.14 -32.88
C LEU A 463 -7.46 17.46 -33.47
N SER A 464 -7.50 18.54 -32.69
CA SER A 464 -8.07 19.85 -33.06
C SER A 464 -9.51 19.72 -33.55
N GLN A 465 -10.31 18.82 -32.98
CA GLN A 465 -11.70 18.56 -33.31
C GLN A 465 -12.53 18.58 -32.01
N PRO A 466 -13.68 19.28 -31.99
CA PRO A 466 -14.56 19.25 -30.84
C PRO A 466 -15.28 17.89 -30.74
N PHE A 467 -15.49 17.41 -29.53
CA PHE A 467 -16.30 16.24 -29.20
C PHE A 467 -17.37 16.65 -28.19
N ASP A 468 -18.61 16.17 -28.40
CA ASP A 468 -19.66 16.34 -27.41
C ASP A 468 -19.53 15.31 -26.30
N PHE A 469 -19.31 15.77 -25.06
CA PHE A 469 -19.22 14.92 -23.89
C PHE A 469 -20.59 14.52 -23.36
N LEU A 470 -21.52 15.46 -23.31
CA LEU A 470 -22.90 15.21 -22.88
C LEU A 470 -23.76 14.70 -24.05
N PRO A 471 -24.70 13.80 -23.79
CA PRO A 471 -25.09 13.23 -22.50
C PRO A 471 -24.15 12.10 -22.04
N LEU A 472 -24.03 11.97 -20.72
CA LEU A 472 -23.20 10.90 -20.09
C LEU A 472 -23.67 9.51 -20.55
N LYS A 473 -22.75 8.63 -20.85
CA LYS A 473 -23.07 7.22 -21.11
C LYS A 473 -23.44 6.53 -19.80
N SER A 474 -24.46 5.67 -19.81
CA SER A 474 -24.79 4.89 -18.62
C SER A 474 -23.63 3.95 -18.26
N ASN A 475 -23.12 4.06 -17.03
CA ASN A 475 -22.09 3.16 -16.50
C ASN A 475 -22.74 2.15 -15.54
N GLY A 476 -23.34 1.10 -16.12
CA GLY A 476 -23.96 0.00 -15.37
C GLY A 476 -22.98 -1.06 -14.88
N ASN A 477 -21.68 -0.89 -15.09
CA ASN A 477 -20.66 -1.91 -14.84
C ASN A 477 -20.20 -1.94 -13.37
N ILE A 478 -20.53 -0.93 -12.57
CA ILE A 478 -20.27 -0.93 -11.13
C ILE A 478 -21.55 -1.34 -10.41
N ARG A 479 -21.48 -2.44 -9.64
CA ARG A 479 -22.63 -3.06 -8.96
C ARG A 479 -22.51 -2.93 -7.44
N GLU A 480 -23.62 -2.52 -6.81
CA GLU A 480 -23.77 -2.57 -5.35
C GLU A 480 -24.12 -4.00 -4.94
N ARG A 481 -23.14 -4.75 -4.42
CA ARG A 481 -23.30 -6.14 -3.95
C ARG A 481 -22.16 -6.52 -3.00
N ASN A 482 -22.35 -7.58 -2.22
CA ASN A 482 -21.28 -8.24 -1.48
C ASN A 482 -20.52 -9.19 -2.43
N ALA A 483 -19.25 -8.87 -2.69
CA ALA A 483 -18.40 -9.61 -3.62
C ALA A 483 -18.16 -11.08 -3.21
N LEU A 484 -18.16 -11.40 -1.92
CA LEU A 484 -17.96 -12.77 -1.45
C LEU A 484 -19.22 -13.65 -1.60
N ARG A 485 -20.43 -13.03 -1.72
CA ARG A 485 -21.72 -13.74 -1.78
C ARG A 485 -22.31 -13.85 -3.19
N MET A 486 -21.70 -13.23 -4.19
CA MET A 486 -22.20 -13.24 -5.56
C MET A 486 -21.26 -13.95 -6.52
N ASP A 487 -21.79 -14.39 -7.66
CA ASP A 487 -20.97 -14.80 -8.80
C ASP A 487 -20.45 -13.57 -9.55
N TRP A 488 -19.14 -13.47 -9.73
CA TRP A 488 -18.52 -12.36 -10.45
C TRP A 488 -18.84 -12.36 -11.95
N ASN A 489 -19.19 -13.52 -12.50
CA ASN A 489 -19.67 -13.62 -13.88
C ASN A 489 -20.95 -12.83 -14.16
N ASP A 490 -21.76 -12.50 -13.13
CA ASP A 490 -22.94 -11.65 -13.26
C ASP A 490 -22.57 -10.17 -13.52
N VAL A 491 -21.33 -9.77 -13.26
CA VAL A 491 -20.81 -8.42 -13.52
C VAL A 491 -19.99 -8.39 -14.79
N LEU A 492 -19.01 -9.27 -14.90
CA LEU A 492 -18.19 -9.45 -16.08
C LEU A 492 -17.94 -10.95 -16.30
N PRO A 493 -18.34 -11.55 -17.43
CA PRO A 493 -17.96 -12.93 -17.75
C PRO A 493 -16.44 -13.10 -17.76
N ALA A 494 -15.91 -14.16 -17.11
CA ALA A 494 -14.48 -14.38 -16.93
C ALA A 494 -13.72 -14.41 -18.26
N GLU A 495 -14.33 -14.91 -19.33
CA GLU A 495 -13.75 -14.93 -20.69
C GLU A 495 -13.43 -13.54 -21.26
N LYS A 496 -14.10 -12.49 -20.74
CA LYS A 496 -13.89 -11.09 -21.16
C LYS A 496 -12.97 -10.31 -20.23
N CYS A 497 -12.69 -10.82 -19.02
CA CYS A 497 -11.85 -10.14 -18.06
C CYS A 497 -10.38 -10.28 -18.46
N THR A 498 -9.67 -9.14 -18.56
CA THR A 498 -8.24 -9.12 -18.86
C THR A 498 -7.41 -8.98 -17.59
N TYR A 499 -7.77 -8.03 -16.75
CA TYR A 499 -7.06 -7.71 -15.51
C TYR A 499 -8.02 -7.58 -14.34
N LEU A 500 -7.63 -8.19 -13.22
CA LEU A 500 -8.25 -8.01 -11.91
C LEU A 500 -7.30 -7.20 -11.04
N CYS A 501 -7.77 -6.13 -10.42
CA CYS A 501 -6.94 -5.39 -9.46
C CYS A 501 -7.83 -4.75 -8.40
N GLY A 502 -7.25 -4.40 -7.26
CA GLY A 502 -7.97 -3.71 -6.21
C GLY A 502 -7.28 -3.78 -4.85
N ASN A 503 -7.94 -3.14 -3.88
CA ASN A 503 -7.53 -3.13 -2.48
C ASN A 503 -8.68 -3.65 -1.60
N PRO A 504 -8.93 -4.99 -1.59
CA PRO A 504 -10.00 -5.59 -0.79
C PRO A 504 -9.83 -5.33 0.72
N PRO A 505 -10.92 -5.35 1.51
CA PRO A 505 -10.87 -5.01 2.92
C PRO A 505 -10.05 -6.02 3.74
N PHE A 506 -9.19 -5.49 4.64
CA PHE A 506 -8.37 -6.27 5.57
C PHE A 506 -9.06 -6.37 6.92
N LEU A 507 -9.21 -7.58 7.43
CA LEU A 507 -9.71 -7.78 8.79
C LEU A 507 -9.15 -9.09 9.37
N GLY A 508 -8.22 -8.96 10.31
CA GLY A 508 -7.65 -10.13 10.98
C GLY A 508 -8.70 -10.97 11.68
N ALA A 509 -8.55 -12.28 11.68
CA ALA A 509 -9.52 -13.27 12.13
C ALA A 509 -10.15 -13.03 13.53
N ARG A 510 -9.46 -12.35 14.43
CA ARG A 510 -9.96 -12.03 15.78
C ARG A 510 -11.02 -10.93 15.80
N ASN A 511 -10.99 -10.05 14.79
CA ASN A 511 -11.85 -8.87 14.67
C ASN A 511 -13.06 -9.12 13.77
N GLN A 512 -13.10 -10.26 13.06
CA GLN A 512 -14.19 -10.63 12.17
C GLN A 512 -15.46 -10.98 12.95
N THR A 513 -16.60 -10.57 12.40
CA THR A 513 -17.92 -10.98 12.89
C THR A 513 -18.18 -12.46 12.59
N LYS A 514 -19.27 -12.99 13.13
CA LYS A 514 -19.68 -14.37 12.83
C LYS A 514 -20.08 -14.55 11.38
N GLU A 515 -20.72 -13.53 10.82
CA GLU A 515 -21.17 -13.48 9.42
C GLU A 515 -19.97 -13.47 8.47
N GLN A 516 -18.96 -12.65 8.74
CA GLN A 516 -17.72 -12.58 7.93
C GLN A 516 -16.94 -13.90 7.98
N LYS A 517 -16.88 -14.57 9.15
CA LYS A 517 -16.28 -15.90 9.25
C LYS A 517 -17.07 -16.95 8.48
N ALA A 518 -18.40 -16.88 8.47
CA ALA A 518 -19.25 -17.78 7.71
C ALA A 518 -19.01 -17.58 6.19
N GLU A 519 -18.89 -16.32 5.74
CA GLU A 519 -18.54 -16.01 4.34
C GLU A 519 -17.20 -16.61 3.92
N LEU A 520 -16.15 -16.47 4.75
CA LEU A 520 -14.85 -17.10 4.47
C LEU A 520 -14.94 -18.62 4.43
N MET A 521 -15.68 -19.22 5.37
CA MET A 521 -15.87 -20.67 5.39
C MET A 521 -16.59 -21.18 4.13
N ASP A 522 -17.57 -20.41 3.65
CA ASP A 522 -18.29 -20.72 2.42
C ASP A 522 -17.37 -20.62 1.19
N VAL A 523 -16.67 -19.51 1.05
CA VAL A 523 -15.71 -19.26 -0.06
C VAL A 523 -14.60 -20.32 -0.11
N PHE A 524 -14.12 -20.82 1.04
CA PHE A 524 -13.11 -21.88 1.10
C PHE A 524 -13.72 -23.29 1.14
N GLY A 525 -15.01 -23.46 0.82
CA GLY A 525 -15.70 -24.75 0.76
C GLY A 525 -15.68 -25.53 2.08
N GLY A 526 -15.66 -24.85 3.23
CA GLY A 526 -15.61 -25.46 4.55
C GLY A 526 -14.24 -26.02 4.93
N ALA A 527 -13.16 -25.65 4.24
CA ALA A 527 -11.81 -26.11 4.53
C ALA A 527 -11.42 -25.83 5.98
N LYS A 528 -10.69 -26.77 6.60
CA LYS A 528 -10.24 -26.66 7.99
C LYS A 528 -9.40 -25.38 8.16
N ASN A 529 -9.66 -24.61 9.21
CA ASN A 529 -8.99 -23.35 9.58
C ASN A 529 -9.29 -22.15 8.66
N SER A 530 -10.19 -22.23 7.68
CA SER A 530 -10.57 -21.10 6.83
C SER A 530 -11.12 -19.90 7.60
N GLY A 531 -11.79 -20.10 8.74
CA GLY A 531 -12.22 -19.01 9.62
C GLY A 531 -11.11 -18.35 10.45
N ASN A 532 -9.84 -18.78 10.29
CA ASN A 532 -8.68 -18.22 11.00
C ASN A 532 -7.76 -17.37 10.11
N VAL A 533 -8.13 -17.17 8.85
CA VAL A 533 -7.36 -16.34 7.90
C VAL A 533 -7.85 -14.89 7.93
N ASP A 534 -7.05 -13.98 7.37
CA ASP A 534 -7.48 -12.60 7.16
C ASP A 534 -8.64 -12.57 6.15
N TYR A 535 -9.58 -11.63 6.35
CA TYR A 535 -10.79 -11.53 5.52
C TYR A 535 -10.48 -11.32 4.04
N VAL A 536 -9.39 -10.60 3.73
CA VAL A 536 -8.91 -10.39 2.35
C VAL A 536 -8.67 -11.69 1.59
N ALA A 537 -8.33 -12.77 2.29
CA ALA A 537 -8.09 -14.08 1.66
C ALA A 537 -9.30 -14.60 0.86
N GLY A 538 -10.52 -14.17 1.22
CA GLY A 538 -11.74 -14.49 0.47
C GLY A 538 -11.69 -13.99 -0.97
N TRP A 539 -11.15 -12.79 -1.21
CA TRP A 539 -10.99 -12.23 -2.56
C TRP A 539 -9.95 -12.99 -3.40
N TYR A 540 -8.85 -13.44 -2.78
CA TYR A 540 -7.85 -14.26 -3.45
C TYR A 540 -8.46 -15.60 -3.93
N MET A 541 -9.24 -16.24 -3.08
CA MET A 541 -9.89 -17.52 -3.43
C MET A 541 -10.96 -17.33 -4.52
N LYS A 542 -11.81 -16.31 -4.37
CA LYS A 542 -12.82 -15.96 -5.39
C LYS A 542 -12.17 -15.62 -6.73
N ALA A 543 -11.07 -14.86 -6.72
CA ALA A 543 -10.33 -14.54 -7.94
C ALA A 543 -9.75 -15.78 -8.62
N ALA A 544 -9.17 -16.71 -7.85
CA ALA A 544 -8.62 -17.95 -8.38
C ALA A 544 -9.68 -18.85 -9.00
N GLU A 545 -10.87 -18.92 -8.40
CA GLU A 545 -12.02 -19.64 -8.93
C GLU A 545 -12.57 -18.97 -10.20
N TYR A 546 -12.76 -17.63 -10.16
CA TYR A 546 -13.24 -16.85 -11.28
C TYR A 546 -12.30 -16.91 -12.50
N MET A 547 -10.98 -16.96 -12.28
CA MET A 547 -10.01 -17.11 -13.36
C MET A 547 -10.26 -18.36 -14.21
N GLY A 548 -10.72 -19.46 -13.63
CA GLY A 548 -10.91 -20.71 -14.37
C GLY A 548 -9.66 -21.06 -15.22
N ASP A 549 -9.86 -21.25 -16.51
CA ASP A 549 -8.78 -21.49 -17.49
C ASP A 549 -8.51 -20.28 -18.41
N TYR A 550 -9.08 -19.12 -18.10
CA TYR A 550 -8.93 -17.93 -18.93
C TYR A 550 -7.60 -17.19 -18.67
N PRO A 551 -7.03 -16.56 -19.70
CA PRO A 551 -5.72 -15.90 -19.61
C PRO A 551 -5.81 -14.50 -18.95
N MET A 552 -6.25 -14.43 -17.70
CA MET A 552 -6.27 -13.17 -16.96
C MET A 552 -5.15 -13.11 -15.92
N ARG A 553 -4.79 -11.89 -15.52
CA ARG A 553 -3.87 -11.61 -14.42
C ARG A 553 -4.57 -10.85 -13.33
N CYS A 554 -4.22 -11.11 -12.09
CA CYS A 554 -4.75 -10.44 -10.92
C CYS A 554 -3.65 -9.81 -10.08
N ALA A 555 -3.94 -8.68 -9.43
CA ALA A 555 -3.08 -8.12 -8.41
C ALA A 555 -3.91 -7.45 -7.31
N PHE A 556 -3.68 -7.86 -6.07
CA PHE A 556 -4.35 -7.29 -4.90
C PHE A 556 -3.37 -6.74 -3.88
N VAL A 557 -3.79 -5.64 -3.25
CA VAL A 557 -3.19 -5.18 -2.01
C VAL A 557 -3.74 -6.02 -0.86
N SER A 558 -2.90 -6.38 0.10
CA SER A 558 -3.36 -7.08 1.30
C SER A 558 -2.45 -6.83 2.50
N THR A 559 -2.89 -7.25 3.69
CA THR A 559 -1.99 -7.31 4.83
C THR A 559 -0.90 -8.34 4.58
N ASN A 560 0.29 -8.10 5.13
CA ASN A 560 1.40 -9.05 5.05
C ASN A 560 1.12 -10.39 5.77
N SER A 561 0.05 -10.46 6.57
CA SER A 561 -0.33 -11.64 7.34
C SER A 561 -0.61 -12.87 6.47
N ILE A 562 -1.14 -12.70 5.25
CA ILE A 562 -1.43 -13.83 4.35
C ILE A 562 -0.16 -14.53 3.82
N CYS A 563 0.99 -13.85 3.87
CA CYS A 563 2.30 -14.41 3.49
C CYS A 563 3.15 -14.76 4.72
N GLN A 564 2.54 -14.93 5.91
CA GLN A 564 3.24 -15.17 7.17
C GLN A 564 2.55 -16.24 8.02
N GLY A 565 3.34 -16.94 8.82
CA GLY A 565 2.85 -17.90 9.80
C GLY A 565 1.99 -19.00 9.19
N GLU A 566 0.98 -19.43 9.92
CA GLU A 566 0.07 -20.51 9.49
C GLU A 566 -0.88 -20.06 8.37
N GLN A 567 -1.03 -18.77 8.12
CA GLN A 567 -1.90 -18.29 7.05
C GLN A 567 -1.38 -18.68 5.68
N VAL A 568 -0.06 -18.77 5.50
CA VAL A 568 0.54 -19.20 4.21
C VAL A 568 -0.01 -20.53 3.76
N ALA A 569 -0.01 -21.55 4.62
CA ALA A 569 -0.54 -22.86 4.27
C ALA A 569 -2.06 -22.86 4.05
N ASN A 570 -2.80 -22.06 4.84
CA ASN A 570 -4.25 -22.02 4.78
C ASN A 570 -4.80 -21.23 3.58
N VAL A 571 -4.08 -20.19 3.13
CA VAL A 571 -4.49 -19.34 2.00
C VAL A 571 -3.87 -19.84 0.70
N TRP A 572 -2.55 -20.00 0.65
CA TRP A 572 -1.85 -20.21 -0.62
C TRP A 572 -1.88 -21.66 -1.10
N ARG A 573 -1.96 -22.65 -0.21
CA ARG A 573 -2.03 -24.05 -0.64
C ARG A 573 -3.23 -24.32 -1.54
N PRO A 574 -4.48 -23.95 -1.17
CA PRO A 574 -5.63 -24.08 -2.05
C PRO A 574 -5.47 -23.35 -3.39
N LEU A 575 -4.88 -22.14 -3.38
CA LEU A 575 -4.63 -21.37 -4.60
C LEU A 575 -3.62 -22.07 -5.52
N TRP A 576 -2.53 -22.63 -4.97
CA TRP A 576 -1.55 -23.41 -5.74
C TRP A 576 -2.17 -24.66 -6.34
N ASP A 577 -3.06 -25.34 -5.60
CA ASP A 577 -3.79 -26.54 -6.08
C ASP A 577 -4.74 -26.19 -7.25
N LEU A 578 -5.22 -24.93 -7.33
CA LEU A 578 -5.96 -24.39 -8.49
C LEU A 578 -5.04 -23.91 -9.63
N GLY A 579 -3.73 -24.07 -9.52
CA GLY A 579 -2.76 -23.67 -10.54
C GLY A 579 -2.26 -22.23 -10.47
N ILE A 580 -2.65 -21.45 -9.45
CA ILE A 580 -2.20 -20.07 -9.25
C ILE A 580 -0.70 -20.03 -8.93
N ARG A 581 0.00 -19.05 -9.50
CA ARG A 581 1.40 -18.75 -9.22
C ARG A 581 1.57 -17.24 -9.10
N ILE A 582 2.50 -16.81 -8.24
CA ILE A 582 2.83 -15.38 -8.07
C ILE A 582 3.68 -14.93 -9.27
N ASP A 583 3.28 -13.86 -9.93
CA ASP A 583 3.96 -13.25 -11.06
C ASP A 583 4.86 -12.09 -10.61
N PHE A 584 4.35 -11.25 -9.72
CA PHE A 584 5.13 -10.22 -9.08
C PHE A 584 4.65 -9.99 -7.64
N ALA A 585 5.50 -9.40 -6.83
CA ALA A 585 5.11 -8.98 -5.49
C ALA A 585 5.89 -7.74 -5.05
N HIS A 586 5.26 -6.89 -4.23
CA HIS A 586 5.94 -6.01 -3.30
C HIS A 586 5.94 -6.70 -1.94
N ASP A 587 7.10 -6.86 -1.34
CA ASP A 587 7.20 -7.36 0.02
C ASP A 587 6.69 -6.32 1.04
N THR A 588 6.84 -6.57 2.33
CA THR A 588 6.21 -5.73 3.35
C THR A 588 6.71 -4.28 3.32
N PHE A 589 5.78 -3.35 3.10
CA PHE A 589 6.02 -1.92 3.22
C PHE A 589 4.89 -1.22 3.99
N ARG A 590 5.12 0.05 4.37
CA ARG A 590 4.13 0.83 5.10
C ARG A 590 3.11 1.45 4.15
N TRP A 591 1.83 1.18 4.41
CA TRP A 591 0.74 1.86 3.75
C TRP A 591 0.45 3.16 4.48
N VAL A 592 0.75 4.27 3.83
CA VAL A 592 0.47 5.60 4.39
C VAL A 592 -0.93 6.02 3.97
N ASN A 593 -1.85 6.13 4.93
CA ASN A 593 -3.13 6.80 4.71
C ASN A 593 -2.92 8.29 4.93
N GLU A 594 -3.12 9.07 3.90
CA GLU A 594 -2.91 10.52 3.89
C GLU A 594 -3.94 11.30 4.71
N ALA A 595 -5.09 10.70 5.02
CA ALA A 595 -6.12 11.28 5.87
C ALA A 595 -5.86 10.96 7.35
N ASN A 596 -5.33 11.93 8.10
CA ASN A 596 -5.18 11.92 9.56
C ASN A 596 -4.32 10.78 10.16
N GLY A 597 -3.00 10.87 10.10
CA GLY A 597 -1.97 10.60 11.10
C GLY A 597 -2.05 9.41 12.07
N GLN A 598 -2.97 8.46 11.95
CA GLN A 598 -3.13 7.39 12.93
C GLN A 598 -3.51 6.06 12.27
N ALA A 599 -2.67 5.15 12.30
CA ALA A 599 -2.64 3.72 12.04
C ALA A 599 -1.82 3.37 10.79
N HIS A 600 -0.55 3.15 11.01
CA HIS A 600 0.31 2.53 10.01
C HIS A 600 -0.07 1.06 9.85
N VAL A 601 -0.52 0.67 8.65
CA VAL A 601 -0.77 -0.72 8.29
C VAL A 601 0.40 -1.21 7.43
N PHE A 602 0.90 -2.40 7.74
CA PHE A 602 1.91 -3.06 6.91
C PHE A 602 1.21 -3.90 5.85
N VAL A 603 1.50 -3.61 4.60
CA VAL A 603 0.88 -4.26 3.45
C VAL A 603 1.91 -4.93 2.55
N ILE A 604 1.39 -5.78 1.68
CA ILE A 604 2.06 -6.38 0.53
C ILE A 604 1.18 -6.16 -0.70
N ILE A 605 1.78 -6.24 -1.87
CA ILE A 605 1.04 -6.35 -3.14
C ILE A 605 1.44 -7.68 -3.76
N VAL A 606 0.46 -8.45 -4.20
CA VAL A 606 0.71 -9.74 -4.84
C VAL A 606 -0.03 -9.81 -6.17
N GLY A 607 0.74 -9.87 -7.24
CA GLY A 607 0.25 -10.18 -8.58
C GLY A 607 0.37 -11.66 -8.87
N PHE A 608 -0.70 -12.28 -9.39
CA PHE A 608 -0.77 -13.72 -9.61
C PHE A 608 -1.60 -14.08 -10.83
N SER A 609 -1.28 -15.24 -11.41
CA SER A 609 -2.03 -15.80 -12.54
C SER A 609 -1.78 -17.31 -12.67
N LYS A 610 -2.39 -17.92 -13.70
CA LYS A 610 -2.07 -19.28 -14.15
C LYS A 610 -1.12 -19.29 -15.36
N LEU A 611 -0.73 -18.12 -15.87
CA LEU A 611 -0.02 -17.97 -17.14
C LEU A 611 1.48 -18.26 -17.03
N GLY A 612 2.05 -18.06 -15.85
CA GLY A 612 3.49 -18.04 -15.68
C GLY A 612 4.15 -16.84 -16.37
N GLY A 613 5.47 -16.79 -16.38
CA GLY A 613 6.22 -15.69 -17.02
C GLY A 613 7.40 -15.22 -16.20
N ARG A 614 7.94 -14.05 -16.55
CA ARG A 614 9.03 -13.41 -15.81
C ARG A 614 8.53 -12.97 -14.44
N LYS A 615 9.31 -13.31 -13.40
CA LYS A 615 9.00 -12.92 -12.02
C LYS A 615 9.64 -11.57 -11.69
N ARG A 616 8.92 -10.74 -10.92
CA ARG A 616 9.41 -9.44 -10.44
C ARG A 616 9.13 -9.32 -8.95
N LEU A 617 10.17 -9.18 -8.14
CA LEU A 617 10.04 -8.96 -6.70
C LEU A 617 10.56 -7.56 -6.37
N PHE A 618 9.69 -6.76 -5.79
CA PHE A 618 10.02 -5.42 -5.34
C PHE A 618 10.32 -5.48 -3.84
N HIS A 619 11.62 -5.50 -3.53
CA HIS A 619 12.11 -5.61 -2.16
C HIS A 619 12.25 -4.23 -1.52
N HIS A 620 11.72 -4.08 -0.31
CA HIS A 620 11.84 -2.89 0.53
C HIS A 620 12.82 -3.17 1.68
N ALA A 621 13.97 -2.49 1.68
CA ALA A 621 14.97 -2.64 2.74
C ALA A 621 14.48 -2.19 4.14
N GLY A 622 13.33 -1.55 4.19
CA GLY A 622 12.62 -1.12 5.39
C GLY A 622 11.23 -0.60 5.03
N PRO A 623 10.35 -0.42 6.01
CA PRO A 623 8.94 -0.08 5.76
C PRO A 623 8.72 1.19 4.93
N ASP A 624 9.64 2.13 5.00
CA ASP A 624 9.59 3.43 4.30
C ASP A 624 10.67 3.55 3.20
N ALA A 625 11.41 2.47 2.95
CA ALA A 625 12.46 2.46 1.94
C ALA A 625 11.87 2.34 0.52
N PRO A 626 12.50 2.96 -0.49
CA PRO A 626 12.11 2.74 -1.88
C PRO A 626 12.29 1.27 -2.26
N ALA A 627 11.44 0.79 -3.14
CA ALA A 627 11.50 -0.58 -3.64
C ALA A 627 12.72 -0.77 -4.57
N MET A 628 13.39 -1.89 -4.42
CA MET A 628 14.42 -2.37 -5.35
C MET A 628 13.82 -3.55 -6.13
N GLU A 629 13.81 -3.46 -7.46
CA GLU A 629 13.32 -4.54 -8.31
C GLU A 629 14.38 -5.66 -8.43
N LEU A 630 13.98 -6.86 -8.01
CA LEU A 630 14.70 -8.11 -8.17
C LEU A 630 14.01 -8.97 -9.23
N ARG A 631 14.76 -9.85 -9.88
CA ARG A 631 14.24 -10.79 -10.89
C ARG A 631 14.53 -12.22 -10.47
N PRO A 632 13.76 -12.71 -9.50
CA PRO A 632 13.94 -14.05 -8.97
C PRO A 632 13.54 -15.12 -9.99
N SER A 633 14.05 -16.34 -9.78
CA SER A 633 13.67 -17.52 -10.56
C SER A 633 12.27 -18.00 -10.19
N ASN A 634 11.87 -17.83 -8.93
CA ASN A 634 10.55 -18.15 -8.39
C ASN A 634 10.15 -17.12 -7.32
N ILE A 635 8.88 -16.91 -7.10
CA ILE A 635 8.34 -16.20 -5.94
C ILE A 635 7.40 -17.17 -5.23
N ASN A 636 7.82 -17.67 -4.07
CA ASN A 636 7.00 -18.56 -3.27
C ASN A 636 5.97 -17.78 -2.43
N ALA A 637 5.12 -18.48 -1.70
CA ALA A 637 4.08 -17.88 -0.88
C ALA A 637 4.57 -17.04 0.33
N TYR A 638 5.88 -17.04 0.61
CA TYR A 638 6.54 -16.18 1.60
C TYR A 638 7.18 -14.94 0.95
N LEU A 639 6.96 -14.71 -0.35
CA LEU A 639 7.53 -13.63 -1.16
C LEU A 639 9.07 -13.66 -1.18
N SER A 640 9.66 -14.83 -1.29
CA SER A 640 11.11 -15.04 -1.41
C SER A 640 11.47 -15.85 -2.65
N ASP A 641 12.71 -15.65 -3.17
CA ASP A 641 13.26 -16.47 -4.27
C ASP A 641 13.67 -17.84 -3.75
N ALA A 642 12.70 -18.70 -3.56
CA ALA A 642 12.88 -20.03 -3.01
C ALA A 642 11.86 -21.02 -3.60
N PRO A 643 12.08 -22.34 -3.47
CA PRO A 643 11.09 -23.33 -3.85
C PRO A 643 9.74 -23.14 -3.15
N ASP A 644 8.66 -23.56 -3.82
CA ASP A 644 7.32 -23.54 -3.25
C ASP A 644 7.23 -24.47 -2.03
N ALA A 645 6.93 -23.91 -0.88
CA ALA A 645 6.74 -24.64 0.36
C ALA A 645 5.62 -24.01 1.19
N PHE A 646 4.84 -24.86 1.86
CA PHE A 646 3.73 -24.41 2.72
C PHE A 646 3.94 -24.99 4.11
N VAL A 647 4.57 -24.21 4.98
CA VAL A 647 4.91 -24.63 6.34
C VAL A 647 3.63 -24.70 7.17
N GLN A 648 3.30 -25.88 7.66
CA GLN A 648 2.10 -26.12 8.45
C GLN A 648 2.38 -25.95 9.93
N ASN A 649 1.35 -25.64 10.72
CA ASN A 649 1.43 -25.61 12.16
C ASN A 649 1.42 -27.07 12.71
N LEU A 650 2.57 -27.55 13.19
CA LEU A 650 2.73 -28.91 13.66
C LEU A 650 2.72 -28.97 15.19
N SER A 651 1.99 -29.93 15.76
CA SER A 651 1.96 -30.19 17.20
C SER A 651 3.19 -30.93 17.73
N LYS A 652 3.97 -31.56 16.82
CA LYS A 652 5.22 -32.28 17.10
C LYS A 652 6.28 -31.86 16.10
N SER A 653 7.52 -31.82 16.52
CA SER A 653 8.64 -31.52 15.63
C SER A 653 8.79 -32.61 14.54
N LEU A 654 9.23 -32.17 13.34
CA LEU A 654 9.63 -33.06 12.24
C LEU A 654 10.84 -33.90 12.62
N CYS A 655 11.78 -33.31 13.34
CA CYS A 655 13.02 -33.99 13.79
C CYS A 655 12.90 -34.41 15.26
N ASN A 656 13.71 -35.37 15.66
CA ASN A 656 13.79 -35.82 17.05
C ASN A 656 14.62 -34.82 17.90
N VAL A 657 13.92 -33.86 18.46
CA VAL A 657 14.42 -32.77 19.31
C VAL A 657 13.62 -32.67 20.62
N PRO A 658 14.19 -32.03 21.66
CA PRO A 658 13.43 -31.74 22.88
C PRO A 658 12.13 -31.02 22.59
N LYS A 659 11.07 -31.33 23.35
CA LYS A 659 9.74 -30.78 23.09
C LYS A 659 9.67 -29.32 23.52
N ILE A 660 9.30 -28.43 22.61
CA ILE A 660 8.99 -27.04 22.94
C ILE A 660 7.60 -26.92 23.58
N GLY A 661 7.49 -26.11 24.63
CA GLY A 661 6.24 -25.81 25.33
C GLY A 661 6.06 -24.31 25.58
N ILE A 662 4.96 -23.96 26.22
CA ILE A 662 4.72 -22.60 26.76
C ILE A 662 5.01 -22.60 28.26
N GLY A 663 5.18 -21.43 28.85
CA GLY A 663 5.22 -21.30 30.32
C GLY A 663 3.82 -21.28 30.95
N SER A 664 3.77 -20.97 32.24
CA SER A 664 2.57 -20.93 33.08
C SER A 664 1.71 -19.69 32.78
N GLN A 665 0.40 -19.82 33.01
CA GLN A 665 -0.54 -18.72 32.91
C GLN A 665 -1.35 -18.59 34.20
N PRO A 666 -1.09 -17.55 35.02
CA PRO A 666 -1.78 -17.40 36.31
C PRO A 666 -3.29 -17.22 36.17
N ILE A 667 -3.81 -16.40 35.30
CA ILE A 667 -5.23 -15.99 35.18
C ILE A 667 -5.74 -15.49 36.56
N ASP A 668 -5.11 -14.45 37.05
CA ASP A 668 -5.13 -14.04 38.45
C ASP A 668 -5.50 -12.57 38.68
N ASP A 669 -5.76 -11.79 37.63
CA ASP A 669 -5.94 -10.33 37.68
C ASP A 669 -4.81 -9.59 38.43
N GLY A 670 -3.59 -10.12 38.34
CA GLY A 670 -2.40 -9.55 39.00
C GLY A 670 -2.25 -9.89 40.49
N ASN A 671 -3.10 -10.76 41.04
CA ASN A 671 -3.05 -11.10 42.45
C ASN A 671 -1.85 -11.97 42.83
N TYR A 672 -1.29 -12.73 41.89
CA TYR A 672 -0.13 -13.60 42.15
C TYR A 672 1.17 -13.06 41.62
N LEU A 673 1.19 -11.95 40.90
CA LEU A 673 2.40 -11.39 40.31
C LEU A 673 2.79 -10.08 40.98
N PHE A 674 4.07 -9.95 41.38
CA PHE A 674 4.61 -8.83 42.12
C PHE A 674 5.80 -8.19 41.42
N LYS A 675 5.86 -6.86 41.49
CA LYS A 675 7.13 -6.13 41.33
C LYS A 675 7.92 -6.18 42.66
N PRO A 676 9.25 -5.86 42.66
CA PRO A 676 10.05 -5.91 43.86
C PRO A 676 9.46 -5.17 45.06
N ASP A 677 8.99 -3.97 44.86
CA ASP A 677 8.46 -3.08 45.91
C ASP A 677 7.10 -3.60 46.44
N GLU A 678 6.27 -4.17 45.56
CA GLU A 678 4.98 -4.79 45.90
C GLU A 678 5.20 -6.08 46.71
N LEU A 679 6.20 -6.85 46.34
CA LEU A 679 6.59 -8.07 47.09
C LEU A 679 7.14 -7.74 48.47
N GLU A 680 8.01 -6.73 48.59
CA GLU A 680 8.56 -6.32 49.90
C GLU A 680 7.43 -5.87 50.86
N ALA A 681 6.48 -5.11 50.33
CA ALA A 681 5.32 -4.69 51.11
C ALA A 681 4.45 -5.89 51.56
N PHE A 682 4.19 -6.82 50.62
CA PHE A 682 3.41 -8.03 50.90
C PHE A 682 4.09 -8.92 51.94
N LEU A 683 5.40 -9.18 51.83
CA LEU A 683 6.12 -10.02 52.76
C LEU A 683 6.32 -9.39 54.18
N LYS A 684 6.19 -8.07 54.30
CA LYS A 684 6.13 -7.41 55.61
C LYS A 684 4.81 -7.73 56.35
N GLU A 685 3.72 -7.87 55.58
CA GLU A 685 2.40 -8.23 56.13
C GLU A 685 2.23 -9.74 56.34
N GLU A 686 2.85 -10.54 55.47
CA GLU A 686 2.73 -12.01 55.42
C GLU A 686 4.10 -12.69 55.26
N PRO A 687 4.97 -12.65 56.24
CA PRO A 687 6.35 -13.20 56.09
C PRO A 687 6.37 -14.72 55.80
N GLY A 688 5.40 -15.47 56.23
CA GLY A 688 5.25 -16.91 55.95
C GLY A 688 5.02 -17.24 54.48
N ALA A 689 4.63 -16.28 53.66
CA ALA A 689 4.41 -16.49 52.24
C ALA A 689 5.76 -16.54 51.44
N ALA A 690 6.89 -16.20 52.07
CA ALA A 690 8.19 -16.14 51.41
C ALA A 690 8.62 -17.46 50.75
N GLU A 691 8.24 -18.62 51.36
CA GLU A 691 8.55 -19.96 50.82
C GLU A 691 7.83 -20.26 49.50
N PHE A 692 6.70 -19.55 49.19
CA PHE A 692 5.93 -19.74 47.98
C PHE A 692 6.21 -18.68 46.90
N VAL A 693 7.20 -17.82 47.14
CA VAL A 693 7.60 -16.78 46.19
C VAL A 693 8.73 -17.27 45.31
N HIS A 694 8.49 -17.24 43.98
CA HIS A 694 9.49 -17.66 42.99
C HIS A 694 9.76 -16.53 41.97
N PRO A 695 10.96 -16.49 41.36
CA PRO A 695 11.24 -15.62 40.24
C PRO A 695 10.25 -15.89 39.07
N TRP A 696 9.75 -14.81 38.45
CA TRP A 696 8.88 -14.88 37.31
C TRP A 696 9.52 -14.25 36.08
N LEU A 697 9.61 -15.00 34.96
CA LEU A 697 10.17 -14.55 33.71
C LEU A 697 9.15 -14.59 32.58
N GLY A 698 8.84 -13.43 32.00
CA GLY A 698 8.23 -13.28 30.71
C GLY A 698 9.26 -12.79 29.67
N SER A 699 8.82 -12.52 28.43
CA SER A 699 9.71 -11.99 27.40
C SER A 699 10.34 -10.65 27.79
N GLU A 700 9.59 -9.79 28.44
CA GLU A 700 10.08 -8.47 28.84
C GLU A 700 11.09 -8.56 30.01
N GLU A 701 10.79 -9.38 31.01
CA GLU A 701 11.67 -9.60 32.14
C GLU A 701 13.00 -10.19 31.69
N PHE A 702 12.96 -11.19 30.81
CA PHE A 702 14.15 -11.83 30.28
C PHE A 702 15.00 -10.90 29.40
N ILE A 703 14.37 -10.17 28.47
CA ILE A 703 15.10 -9.31 27.52
C ILE A 703 15.61 -8.03 28.18
N LYS A 704 14.79 -7.40 29.06
CA LYS A 704 15.11 -6.11 29.70
C LYS A 704 15.71 -6.23 31.09
N GLY A 705 15.89 -7.44 31.61
CA GLY A 705 16.44 -7.68 32.93
C GLY A 705 15.55 -7.19 34.10
N LYS A 706 14.24 -7.03 33.84
CA LYS A 706 13.31 -6.62 34.89
C LYS A 706 13.06 -7.76 35.89
N LYS A 707 13.02 -7.43 37.17
CA LYS A 707 12.69 -8.41 38.23
C LYS A 707 11.19 -8.43 38.47
N ARG A 708 10.59 -9.63 38.42
CA ARG A 708 9.23 -9.93 38.86
C ARG A 708 9.20 -11.23 39.63
N PHE A 709 8.19 -11.39 40.44
CA PHE A 709 8.02 -12.56 41.29
C PHE A 709 6.59 -13.06 41.19
N ALA A 710 6.44 -14.36 41.36
CA ALA A 710 5.13 -15.01 41.40
C ALA A 710 4.93 -15.70 42.74
N LEU A 711 3.78 -15.53 43.34
CA LEU A 711 3.27 -16.29 44.47
C LEU A 711 2.64 -17.58 43.92
N TRP A 712 3.28 -18.70 44.16
CA TRP A 712 2.83 -20.00 43.68
C TRP A 712 2.43 -20.90 44.87
N LEU A 713 1.11 -21.06 45.06
CA LEU A 713 0.49 -21.72 46.18
C LEU A 713 0.07 -23.16 45.88
N GLY A 714 0.28 -23.66 44.65
CA GLY A 714 -0.21 -24.98 44.22
C GLY A 714 0.38 -26.16 44.94
N GLU A 715 1.54 -26.00 45.63
CA GLU A 715 2.13 -27.03 46.49
C GLU A 715 1.91 -26.79 48.01
N ALA A 716 1.23 -25.69 48.37
CA ALA A 716 0.93 -25.37 49.74
C ALA A 716 -0.10 -26.37 50.34
N THR A 717 0.22 -26.91 51.50
CA THR A 717 -0.75 -27.75 52.23
C THR A 717 -1.89 -26.90 52.79
N PRO A 718 -3.10 -27.46 53.01
CA PRO A 718 -4.20 -26.73 53.65
C PRO A 718 -3.81 -26.07 54.96
N ALA A 719 -2.99 -26.74 55.78
CA ALA A 719 -2.53 -26.19 57.07
C ALA A 719 -1.58 -24.99 56.88
N GLN A 720 -0.76 -24.97 55.84
CA GLN A 720 0.07 -23.81 55.51
C GLN A 720 -0.78 -22.66 55.03
N LEU A 721 -1.74 -22.91 54.14
CA LEU A 721 -2.67 -21.88 53.67
C LEU A 721 -3.45 -21.27 54.83
N ASP A 722 -3.97 -22.09 55.76
CA ASP A 722 -4.74 -21.62 56.94
C ASP A 722 -3.94 -20.64 57.81
N SER A 723 -2.61 -20.73 57.78
CA SER A 723 -1.72 -19.83 58.49
C SER A 723 -1.38 -18.52 57.72
N LEU A 724 -1.87 -18.35 56.52
CA LEU A 724 -1.52 -17.25 55.58
C LEU A 724 -2.77 -16.43 55.14
N PRO A 725 -3.32 -15.60 56.03
CA PRO A 725 -4.58 -14.88 55.78
C PRO A 725 -4.51 -13.97 54.55
N LYS A 726 -3.39 -13.32 54.29
CA LYS A 726 -3.24 -12.47 53.08
C LYS A 726 -3.19 -13.27 51.79
N CYS A 727 -2.68 -14.48 51.84
CA CYS A 727 -2.77 -15.41 50.71
C CYS A 727 -4.23 -15.84 50.48
N HIS A 728 -5.02 -16.07 51.51
CA HIS A 728 -6.45 -16.37 51.41
C HIS A 728 -7.23 -15.24 50.75
N GLU A 729 -6.96 -13.96 51.11
CA GLU A 729 -7.60 -12.79 50.48
C GLU A 729 -7.32 -12.80 48.94
N ARG A 730 -6.08 -13.10 48.53
CA ARG A 730 -5.69 -13.16 47.09
C ARG A 730 -6.33 -14.36 46.39
N ILE A 731 -6.38 -15.53 47.02
CA ILE A 731 -7.07 -16.73 46.51
C ILE A 731 -8.57 -16.43 46.26
N ALA A 732 -9.22 -15.75 47.20
CA ALA A 732 -10.63 -15.35 47.05
C ALA A 732 -10.85 -14.39 45.87
N ALA A 733 -9.96 -13.38 45.73
CA ALA A 733 -10.00 -12.43 44.61
C ALA A 733 -9.80 -13.12 43.24
N VAL A 734 -8.84 -14.06 43.15
CA VAL A 734 -8.62 -14.85 41.93
C VAL A 734 -9.84 -15.71 41.59
N ARG A 735 -10.49 -16.33 42.61
CA ARG A 735 -11.69 -17.10 42.37
C ARG A 735 -12.83 -16.25 41.81
N GLU A 736 -13.05 -15.09 42.42
CA GLU A 736 -14.08 -14.15 41.95
C GLU A 736 -13.81 -13.69 40.51
N TYR A 737 -12.58 -13.29 40.19
CA TYR A 737 -12.18 -12.91 38.85
C TYR A 737 -12.42 -14.02 37.82
N ARG A 738 -12.05 -15.27 38.13
CA ARG A 738 -12.26 -16.41 37.23
C ARG A 738 -13.74 -16.74 37.05
N LEU A 739 -14.58 -16.64 38.10
CA LEU A 739 -16.03 -16.86 37.99
C LEU A 739 -16.71 -15.83 37.08
N ALA A 740 -16.25 -14.58 37.08
CA ALA A 740 -16.77 -13.52 36.20
C ALA A 740 -16.41 -13.68 34.70
N SER A 741 -15.54 -14.62 34.38
CA SER A 741 -15.07 -14.81 32.98
C SER A 741 -16.17 -15.33 32.05
N LYS A 742 -16.19 -14.81 30.81
CA LYS A 742 -17.04 -15.35 29.73
C LYS A 742 -16.62 -16.75 29.25
N ARG A 743 -15.37 -17.17 29.52
CA ARG A 743 -14.81 -18.45 29.08
C ARG A 743 -15.12 -19.56 30.06
N ALA A 744 -15.77 -20.63 29.60
CA ALA A 744 -16.14 -21.77 30.44
C ALA A 744 -14.93 -22.43 31.14
N GLN A 745 -13.80 -22.58 30.41
CA GLN A 745 -12.57 -23.18 30.97
C GLN A 745 -11.96 -22.31 32.09
N THR A 746 -12.01 -20.98 31.98
CA THR A 746 -11.54 -20.07 33.01
C THR A 746 -12.46 -20.14 34.24
N ARG A 747 -13.78 -20.22 34.05
CA ARG A 747 -14.73 -20.42 35.18
C ARG A 747 -14.50 -21.75 35.92
N LYS A 748 -14.16 -22.83 35.17
CA LYS A 748 -13.82 -24.12 35.80
C LYS A 748 -12.54 -24.03 36.64
N ALA A 749 -11.55 -23.22 36.21
CA ALA A 749 -10.33 -22.99 36.99
C ALA A 749 -10.59 -22.21 38.30
N ALA A 750 -11.78 -21.69 38.56
CA ALA A 750 -12.17 -21.12 39.84
C ALA A 750 -12.45 -22.18 40.97
N ASP A 751 -12.51 -23.47 40.61
CA ASP A 751 -12.64 -24.58 41.56
C ASP A 751 -11.34 -24.84 42.33
N SER A 752 -10.18 -24.43 41.77
CA SER A 752 -8.86 -24.52 42.38
C SER A 752 -8.13 -23.16 42.21
N PRO A 753 -8.57 -22.12 42.92
CA PRO A 753 -8.07 -20.76 42.70
C PRO A 753 -6.62 -20.57 43.17
N GLU A 754 -6.11 -21.40 44.12
CA GLU A 754 -4.71 -21.45 44.61
C GLU A 754 -3.72 -21.89 43.53
N HIS A 755 -4.16 -22.63 42.53
CA HIS A 755 -3.36 -23.01 41.36
C HIS A 755 -3.42 -21.96 40.23
N PHE A 756 -2.38 -21.88 39.45
CA PHE A 756 -2.46 -21.11 38.21
C PHE A 756 -3.48 -21.73 37.24
N GLY A 757 -4.06 -20.93 36.36
CA GLY A 757 -4.97 -21.43 35.33
C GLY A 757 -4.32 -22.43 34.38
N THR A 758 -3.01 -22.33 34.16
CA THR A 758 -2.16 -23.35 33.53
C THR A 758 -0.83 -23.35 34.27
N GLU A 759 -0.39 -24.50 34.79
CA GLU A 759 0.87 -24.68 35.51
C GLU A 759 1.83 -25.51 34.64
N ILE A 760 2.93 -24.88 34.25
CA ILE A 760 4.02 -25.54 33.52
C ILE A 760 5.32 -25.11 34.18
N ILE A 761 5.90 -26.01 34.93
CA ILE A 761 7.11 -25.79 35.69
C ILE A 761 8.20 -26.62 35.05
N ALA A 762 9.30 -25.98 34.66
CA ALA A 762 10.49 -26.68 34.20
C ALA A 762 11.11 -27.48 35.36
N LYS A 763 11.30 -28.77 35.14
CA LYS A 763 11.97 -29.69 36.11
C LYS A 763 13.47 -29.84 35.83
N SER A 764 13.93 -29.35 34.70
CA SER A 764 15.32 -29.38 34.23
C SER A 764 15.70 -28.03 33.61
N PRO A 765 17.01 -27.74 33.48
CA PRO A 765 17.47 -26.59 32.71
C PRO A 765 16.80 -26.55 31.36
N SER A 766 16.33 -25.36 30.98
CA SER A 766 15.53 -25.18 29.74
C SER A 766 16.04 -24.01 28.95
N VAL A 767 16.02 -24.11 27.62
CA VAL A 767 16.23 -22.94 26.75
C VAL A 767 14.94 -22.14 26.68
N LEU A 768 15.01 -20.87 27.09
CA LEU A 768 13.93 -19.90 27.00
C LEU A 768 14.03 -19.14 25.67
N VAL A 769 12.92 -19.12 24.93
CA VAL A 769 12.76 -18.37 23.69
C VAL A 769 11.64 -17.35 23.88
N PRO A 770 11.89 -16.04 23.76
CA PRO A 770 10.85 -15.02 23.79
C PRO A 770 9.84 -15.20 22.66
N GLU A 771 8.54 -15.14 22.98
CA GLU A 771 7.49 -15.24 21.96
C GLU A 771 7.52 -14.04 21.00
N VAL A 772 7.86 -12.84 21.49
CA VAL A 772 7.94 -11.61 20.68
C VAL A 772 9.35 -11.03 20.75
N SER A 773 9.91 -10.71 19.59
CA SER A 773 11.20 -10.03 19.46
C SER A 773 11.13 -8.95 18.38
N SER A 774 11.84 -7.82 18.62
CA SER A 774 11.89 -6.71 17.67
C SER A 774 12.41 -7.13 16.31
N GLU A 775 11.78 -6.62 15.26
CA GLU A 775 12.19 -6.82 13.85
C GLU A 775 13.62 -6.36 13.57
N ARG A 776 14.13 -5.39 14.35
CA ARG A 776 15.49 -4.84 14.19
C ARG A 776 16.59 -5.83 14.63
N ARG A 777 16.25 -6.85 15.44
CA ARG A 777 17.25 -7.79 15.96
C ARG A 777 17.64 -8.83 14.91
N ARG A 778 18.95 -8.92 14.66
CA ARG A 778 19.51 -9.96 13.80
C ARG A 778 19.35 -11.36 14.39
N TYR A 779 19.50 -11.48 15.71
CA TYR A 779 19.33 -12.73 16.46
C TYR A 779 18.27 -12.54 17.55
N ILE A 780 17.38 -13.52 17.72
CA ILE A 780 16.46 -13.53 18.86
C ILE A 780 17.25 -13.83 20.13
N PRO A 781 17.17 -12.99 21.18
CA PRO A 781 17.82 -13.28 22.44
C PRO A 781 17.20 -14.53 23.08
N MET A 782 17.92 -15.61 23.11
CA MET A 782 17.58 -16.86 23.82
C MET A 782 18.57 -17.09 24.94
N GLY A 783 18.25 -17.92 25.92
CA GLY A 783 19.16 -18.27 27.02
C GLY A 783 18.65 -19.42 27.86
N PHE A 784 19.49 -19.91 28.74
CA PHE A 784 19.13 -20.95 29.69
C PHE A 784 18.42 -20.37 30.93
N VAL A 785 17.47 -21.10 31.46
CA VAL A 785 16.79 -20.84 32.72
C VAL A 785 16.81 -22.09 33.59
N GLU A 786 17.12 -21.91 34.87
CA GLU A 786 17.22 -22.98 35.85
C GLU A 786 15.95 -23.10 36.69
N PRO A 787 15.55 -24.33 37.08
CA PRO A 787 14.53 -24.49 38.10
C PRO A 787 14.97 -23.86 39.44
N PRO A 788 14.08 -23.28 40.24
CA PRO A 788 12.60 -23.27 40.14
C PRO A 788 12.01 -22.00 39.51
N THR A 789 12.63 -21.44 38.48
CA THR A 789 12.13 -20.23 37.81
C THR A 789 10.77 -20.50 37.13
N LEU A 790 9.74 -19.73 37.49
CA LEU A 790 8.46 -19.77 36.82
C LEU A 790 8.48 -18.87 35.58
N CYS A 791 8.04 -19.41 34.46
CA CYS A 791 8.03 -18.69 33.20
C CYS A 791 6.60 -18.41 32.71
N SER A 792 6.38 -17.23 32.15
CA SER A 792 5.10 -16.81 31.54
C SER A 792 4.78 -17.63 30.28
N ASN A 793 3.49 -17.78 29.99
CA ASN A 793 3.00 -18.29 28.71
C ASN A 793 3.43 -17.45 27.49
N LEU A 794 3.97 -16.24 27.69
CA LEU A 794 4.52 -15.36 26.65
C LEU A 794 5.98 -15.69 26.29
N VAL A 795 6.51 -16.78 26.80
CA VAL A 795 7.79 -17.37 26.39
C VAL A 795 7.60 -18.82 25.99
N LYS A 796 8.53 -19.34 25.21
CA LYS A 796 8.59 -20.75 24.90
C LYS A 796 9.75 -21.37 25.72
N LEU A 797 9.55 -22.59 26.20
CA LEU A 797 10.54 -23.36 26.97
C LEU A 797 10.86 -24.64 26.21
N ILE A 798 12.14 -24.98 26.16
CA ILE A 798 12.67 -26.22 25.59
C ILE A 798 13.44 -26.93 26.70
N PRO A 799 12.78 -27.78 27.50
CA PRO A 799 13.46 -28.57 28.56
C PRO A 799 14.47 -29.52 27.95
N ASP A 800 15.53 -29.81 28.69
CA ASP A 800 16.59 -30.77 28.33
C ASP A 800 17.36 -30.38 27.05
N ALA A 801 17.23 -29.14 26.58
CA ALA A 801 18.00 -28.65 25.45
C ALA A 801 19.49 -28.46 25.86
N THR A 802 20.40 -29.01 25.04
CA THR A 802 21.83 -28.90 25.22
C THR A 802 22.42 -27.65 24.57
N LEU A 803 23.72 -27.38 24.76
CA LEU A 803 24.47 -26.33 24.08
C LEU A 803 24.39 -26.49 22.53
N TYR A 804 24.34 -27.73 22.03
CA TYR A 804 24.12 -27.98 20.60
C TYR A 804 22.78 -27.40 20.10
N HIS A 805 21.70 -27.73 20.83
CA HIS A 805 20.36 -27.20 20.46
C HIS A 805 20.32 -25.67 20.54
N PHE A 806 20.87 -25.10 21.62
CA PHE A 806 20.97 -23.65 21.78
C PHE A 806 21.76 -23.01 20.64
N GLY A 807 22.94 -23.60 20.28
CA GLY A 807 23.78 -23.08 19.23
C GLY A 807 23.10 -23.06 17.88
N VAL A 808 22.44 -24.15 17.48
CA VAL A 808 21.71 -24.21 16.22
C VAL A 808 20.54 -23.21 16.19
N LEU A 809 19.75 -23.14 17.27
CA LEU A 809 18.61 -22.21 17.36
C LEU A 809 19.03 -20.73 17.41
N HIS A 810 20.21 -20.45 17.91
CA HIS A 810 20.72 -19.08 18.03
C HIS A 810 21.55 -18.63 16.83
N SER A 811 21.82 -19.53 15.87
CA SER A 811 22.53 -19.24 14.62
C SER A 811 21.65 -18.45 13.60
N GLN A 812 22.32 -17.86 12.61
CA GLN A 812 21.66 -17.19 11.49
C GLN A 812 20.77 -18.14 10.69
N MET A 813 21.14 -19.43 10.55
CA MET A 813 20.31 -20.40 9.84
C MET A 813 18.89 -20.49 10.44
N HIS A 814 18.77 -20.65 11.75
CA HIS A 814 17.46 -20.70 12.40
C HIS A 814 16.76 -19.35 12.46
N ASN A 815 17.50 -18.26 12.67
CA ASN A 815 16.94 -16.92 12.68
C ASN A 815 16.39 -16.50 11.31
N ALA A 816 17.04 -16.88 10.21
CA ALA A 816 16.54 -16.66 8.85
C ALA A 816 15.25 -17.44 8.59
N TRP A 817 15.22 -18.74 8.97
CA TRP A 817 14.00 -19.55 8.93
C TRP A 817 12.87 -18.89 9.72
N MET A 818 13.14 -18.53 10.99
CA MET A 818 12.17 -17.90 11.86
C MET A 818 11.61 -16.61 11.27
N ARG A 819 12.46 -15.69 10.76
CA ARG A 819 12.02 -14.43 10.15
C ARG A 819 11.09 -14.63 8.97
N THR A 820 11.34 -15.67 8.18
CA THR A 820 10.55 -16.00 6.98
C THR A 820 9.22 -16.66 7.33
N VAL A 821 9.22 -17.68 8.21
CA VAL A 821 8.01 -18.50 8.42
C VAL A 821 7.15 -18.06 9.61
N CYS A 822 7.64 -17.22 10.52
CA CYS A 822 6.88 -16.81 11.69
C CYS A 822 5.75 -15.82 11.32
N GLY A 823 4.74 -15.73 12.18
CA GLY A 823 3.80 -14.61 12.15
C GLY A 823 4.42 -13.36 12.77
N ARG A 824 3.75 -12.22 12.60
CA ARG A 824 4.18 -10.95 13.20
C ARG A 824 3.11 -10.37 14.13
N LEU A 825 3.55 -9.57 15.08
CA LEU A 825 2.70 -8.72 15.91
C LEU A 825 3.07 -7.26 15.58
N LYS A 826 2.28 -6.60 14.74
CA LYS A 826 2.70 -5.40 14.01
C LYS A 826 3.93 -5.71 13.14
N SER A 827 5.06 -5.08 13.40
CA SER A 827 6.34 -5.38 12.73
C SER A 827 7.16 -6.47 13.44
N ASP A 828 6.98 -6.67 14.74
CA ASP A 828 7.79 -7.57 15.57
C ASP A 828 7.55 -9.05 15.25
N TYR A 829 8.62 -9.85 15.27
CA TYR A 829 8.54 -11.29 15.07
C TYR A 829 7.81 -11.98 16.21
N ARG A 830 6.88 -12.87 15.87
CA ARG A 830 6.19 -13.71 16.82
C ARG A 830 6.59 -15.17 16.66
N TYR A 831 7.46 -15.65 17.54
CA TYR A 831 7.97 -17.02 17.53
C TYR A 831 6.85 -18.01 17.88
N SER A 832 6.54 -18.91 16.97
CA SER A 832 5.58 -20.01 17.17
C SER A 832 6.30 -21.34 17.27
N GLY A 833 6.07 -22.13 18.33
CA GLY A 833 6.63 -23.46 18.43
C GLY A 833 6.19 -24.37 17.29
N GLY A 834 4.92 -24.29 16.89
CA GLY A 834 4.35 -25.17 15.85
C GLY A 834 4.79 -24.83 14.42
N VAL A 835 5.06 -23.54 14.13
CA VAL A 835 5.41 -23.10 12.76
C VAL A 835 6.92 -22.90 12.63
N VAL A 836 7.62 -22.44 13.68
CA VAL A 836 9.06 -22.13 13.60
C VAL A 836 9.89 -23.33 14.04
N TYR A 837 9.73 -23.77 15.30
CA TYR A 837 10.56 -24.80 15.90
C TYR A 837 10.27 -26.20 15.36
N ASN A 838 8.99 -26.60 15.34
CA ASN A 838 8.60 -27.95 14.96
C ASN A 838 8.82 -28.26 13.48
N THR A 839 8.97 -27.24 12.64
CA THR A 839 9.13 -27.38 11.20
C THR A 839 10.55 -27.12 10.71
N PHE A 840 11.44 -26.70 11.61
CA PHE A 840 12.82 -26.38 11.25
C PHE A 840 13.57 -27.65 10.79
N PRO A 841 14.19 -27.63 9.60
CA PRO A 841 14.98 -28.75 9.10
C PRO A 841 16.40 -28.71 9.73
N TRP A 842 16.61 -29.48 10.79
CA TRP A 842 17.89 -29.50 11.53
C TRP A 842 19.07 -30.03 10.69
N PRO A 843 20.33 -29.68 11.02
CA PRO A 843 21.51 -30.16 10.31
C PRO A 843 21.54 -31.69 10.21
N GLY A 844 21.85 -32.24 9.05
CA GLY A 844 21.92 -33.68 8.79
C GLY A 844 20.56 -34.40 8.70
N ALA A 845 19.43 -33.70 8.93
CA ALA A 845 18.10 -34.29 8.87
C ALA A 845 17.71 -34.65 7.43
N SER A 846 17.14 -35.84 7.28
CA SER A 846 16.61 -36.41 6.03
C SER A 846 15.43 -37.31 6.33
N GLN A 847 14.65 -37.65 5.34
CA GLN A 847 13.47 -38.55 5.49
C GLN A 847 13.79 -39.89 6.22
N GLY A 848 14.97 -40.43 6.00
CA GLY A 848 15.37 -41.74 6.56
C GLY A 848 15.82 -41.71 8.02
N ASN A 849 16.05 -40.55 8.62
CA ASN A 849 16.69 -40.41 9.93
C ASN A 849 15.94 -39.51 10.93
N LEU A 850 14.73 -39.09 10.66
CA LEU A 850 13.95 -38.15 11.50
C LEU A 850 13.70 -38.65 12.92
N SER A 851 13.80 -39.95 13.20
CA SER A 851 13.68 -40.54 14.54
C SER A 851 14.99 -40.51 15.35
N VAL A 852 16.10 -40.21 14.69
CA VAL A 852 17.41 -40.13 15.34
C VAL A 852 17.54 -38.75 16.02
N PRO A 853 18.05 -38.68 17.27
CA PRO A 853 18.34 -37.40 17.92
C PRO A 853 19.23 -36.52 17.05
N VAL A 854 18.87 -35.24 16.88
CA VAL A 854 19.53 -34.33 15.90
C VAL A 854 21.05 -34.15 16.19
N GLU A 855 21.47 -34.22 17.43
CA GLU A 855 22.88 -34.15 17.83
C GLU A 855 23.70 -35.35 17.38
N GLN A 856 23.03 -36.46 16.98
CA GLN A 856 23.66 -37.67 16.44
C GLN A 856 23.67 -37.69 14.91
N LEU A 857 23.02 -36.74 14.27
CA LEU A 857 22.97 -36.63 12.80
C LEU A 857 24.20 -35.94 12.22
N VAL A 858 25.02 -35.31 13.07
CA VAL A 858 26.29 -34.68 12.71
C VAL A 858 27.45 -35.42 13.36
N SER A 859 28.68 -35.25 12.85
CA SER A 859 29.85 -35.90 13.48
C SER A 859 30.11 -35.32 14.86
N PRO A 860 30.77 -36.11 15.77
CA PRO A 860 31.10 -35.63 17.10
C PRO A 860 31.94 -34.32 17.07
N GLU A 861 32.83 -34.17 16.07
CA GLU A 861 33.70 -33.01 15.93
C GLU A 861 32.87 -31.77 15.55
N VAL A 862 31.92 -31.90 14.62
CA VAL A 862 31.00 -30.82 14.22
C VAL A 862 30.10 -30.40 15.39
N ARG A 863 29.55 -31.37 16.13
CA ARG A 863 28.77 -31.12 17.35
C ARG A 863 29.56 -30.33 18.38
N GLN A 864 30.79 -30.80 18.69
CA GLN A 864 31.67 -30.15 19.66
C GLN A 864 32.05 -28.72 19.22
N CYS A 865 32.26 -28.50 17.93
CA CYS A 865 32.52 -27.17 17.38
C CYS A 865 31.34 -26.22 17.62
N ILE A 866 30.10 -26.67 17.32
CA ILE A 866 28.90 -25.89 17.59
C ILE A 866 28.73 -25.59 19.08
N GLU A 867 28.89 -26.58 19.94
CA GLU A 867 28.80 -26.43 21.40
C GLU A 867 29.83 -25.42 21.93
N ALA A 868 31.07 -25.48 21.45
CA ALA A 868 32.13 -24.54 21.83
C ALA A 868 31.84 -23.11 21.38
N CYS A 869 31.37 -22.92 20.12
CA CYS A 869 30.95 -21.61 19.61
C CYS A 869 29.71 -21.08 20.37
N ALA A 870 28.75 -21.93 20.70
CA ALA A 870 27.59 -21.60 21.52
C ALA A 870 27.96 -21.13 22.91
N GLN A 871 28.93 -21.80 23.56
CA GLN A 871 29.50 -21.36 24.83
C GLN A 871 30.19 -20.00 24.68
N GLY A 872 30.93 -19.78 23.59
CA GLY A 872 31.56 -18.48 23.30
C GLY A 872 30.59 -17.33 23.19
N VAL A 873 29.36 -17.57 22.69
CA VAL A 873 28.30 -16.54 22.70
C VAL A 873 27.82 -16.24 24.12
N LEU A 874 27.68 -17.25 24.97
CA LEU A 874 27.31 -17.06 26.39
C LEU A 874 28.39 -16.30 27.14
N ASP A 875 29.65 -16.70 26.98
CA ASP A 875 30.81 -16.07 27.62
C ASP A 875 30.95 -14.59 27.20
N ALA A 876 30.72 -14.28 25.92
CA ALA A 876 30.74 -12.91 25.43
C ALA A 876 29.61 -12.07 26.03
N ARG A 877 28.41 -12.65 26.29
CA ARG A 877 27.35 -11.95 27.03
C ARG A 877 27.74 -11.66 28.47
N ASP A 878 28.31 -12.65 29.14
CA ASP A 878 28.70 -12.56 30.57
C ASP A 878 29.84 -11.55 30.79
N ALA A 879 30.68 -11.34 29.78
CA ALA A 879 31.71 -10.31 29.80
C ALA A 879 31.15 -8.88 29.91
N HIS A 880 29.91 -8.69 29.48
CA HIS A 880 29.19 -7.41 29.55
C HIS A 880 28.19 -7.38 30.72
N SER A 881 28.67 -7.74 31.93
CA SER A 881 27.84 -7.73 33.13
C SER A 881 27.16 -6.38 33.37
N GLY A 882 25.85 -6.40 33.60
CA GLY A 882 25.05 -5.20 33.77
C GLY A 882 24.37 -4.68 32.49
N ALA A 883 24.73 -5.14 31.31
CA ALA A 883 23.99 -4.88 30.10
C ALA A 883 22.79 -5.82 29.96
N THR A 884 21.65 -5.29 29.53
CA THR A 884 20.47 -6.12 29.26
C THR A 884 20.59 -6.81 27.91
N LEU A 885 19.89 -7.93 27.70
CA LEU A 885 19.79 -8.55 26.38
C LEU A 885 19.17 -7.60 25.35
N ALA A 886 18.30 -6.67 25.79
CA ALA A 886 17.78 -5.63 24.93
C ALA A 886 18.87 -4.78 24.31
N ASN A 887 19.89 -4.41 25.09
CA ASN A 887 21.02 -3.61 24.64
C ASN A 887 22.06 -4.43 23.87
N LEU A 888 22.37 -5.64 24.34
CA LEU A 888 23.33 -6.52 23.69
C LEU A 888 22.91 -6.96 22.29
N TYR A 889 21.59 -7.05 22.04
CA TYR A 889 21.02 -7.45 20.75
C TYR A 889 20.36 -6.30 19.98
N ASP A 890 20.57 -5.06 20.40
CA ASP A 890 20.24 -3.89 19.59
C ASP A 890 21.30 -3.75 18.47
N PRO A 891 20.93 -3.71 17.19
CA PRO A 891 21.90 -3.66 16.09
C PRO A 891 22.85 -2.47 16.16
N ASP A 892 22.43 -1.35 16.76
CA ASP A 892 23.24 -0.14 16.91
C ASP A 892 24.16 -0.19 18.16
N LYS A 893 23.99 -1.19 19.07
CA LYS A 893 24.69 -1.27 20.36
C LYS A 893 25.41 -2.59 20.61
N MET A 894 25.22 -3.57 19.73
CA MET A 894 25.77 -4.91 19.89
C MET A 894 27.29 -4.85 19.99
N PRO A 895 27.91 -5.39 21.08
CA PRO A 895 29.37 -5.41 21.25
C PRO A 895 30.04 -6.21 20.12
N TYR A 896 31.24 -5.77 19.74
CA TYR A 896 32.00 -6.41 18.66
C TYR A 896 32.40 -7.86 18.97
N ASP A 897 32.81 -8.16 20.20
CA ASP A 897 33.13 -9.50 20.66
C ASP A 897 31.92 -10.45 20.60
N LEU A 898 30.73 -9.99 21.02
CA LEU A 898 29.49 -10.74 20.91
C LEU A 898 29.13 -11.00 19.45
N LEU A 899 29.25 -9.97 18.57
CA LEU A 899 29.03 -10.14 17.14
C LEU A 899 30.04 -11.13 16.52
N ALA A 900 31.29 -11.11 16.94
CA ALA A 900 32.31 -12.04 16.46
C ALA A 900 32.02 -13.48 16.92
N ALA A 901 31.58 -13.68 18.17
CA ALA A 901 31.14 -14.97 18.66
C ALA A 901 29.94 -15.53 17.87
N HIS A 902 28.95 -14.68 17.55
CA HIS A 902 27.84 -15.09 16.70
C HIS A 902 28.28 -15.47 15.29
N LYS A 903 29.17 -14.74 14.65
CA LYS A 903 29.69 -15.08 13.32
C LYS A 903 30.45 -16.42 13.34
N ALA A 904 31.19 -16.72 14.40
CA ALA A 904 31.84 -18.02 14.57
C ALA A 904 30.82 -19.16 14.72
N LEU A 905 29.77 -18.94 15.48
CA LEU A 905 28.65 -19.88 15.60
C LEU A 905 27.90 -20.08 14.27
N ASP A 906 27.65 -19.02 13.53
CA ASP A 906 27.00 -19.07 12.22
C ASP A 906 27.79 -19.93 11.24
N ALA A 907 29.12 -19.71 11.14
CA ALA A 907 29.99 -20.50 10.29
C ALA A 907 30.04 -22.00 10.71
N ALA A 908 30.07 -22.29 12.01
CA ALA A 908 30.02 -23.66 12.49
C ALA A 908 28.73 -24.38 12.16
N VAL A 909 27.57 -23.67 12.23
CA VAL A 909 26.27 -24.23 11.88
C VAL A 909 26.11 -24.36 10.37
N GLU A 910 26.52 -23.39 9.55
CA GLU A 910 26.52 -23.52 8.09
C GLU A 910 27.35 -24.75 7.65
N ALA A 911 28.54 -24.94 8.24
CA ALA A 911 29.38 -26.12 7.97
C ALA A 911 28.66 -27.44 8.32
N ALA A 912 27.83 -27.47 9.38
CA ALA A 912 27.02 -28.64 9.73
C ALA A 912 25.94 -28.98 8.68
N TYR A 913 25.50 -28.01 7.89
CA TYR A 913 24.66 -28.23 6.71
C TYR A 913 25.47 -28.58 5.45
N GLY A 914 26.80 -28.54 5.52
CA GLY A 914 27.68 -28.77 4.38
C GLY A 914 27.67 -27.61 3.35
N VAL A 915 27.43 -26.41 3.81
CA VAL A 915 27.26 -25.20 2.97
C VAL A 915 28.07 -24.03 3.56
N ASP A 916 28.35 -23.06 2.70
CA ASP A 916 28.89 -21.74 3.08
C ASP A 916 28.11 -20.69 2.30
N PHE A 917 27.27 -19.98 3.00
CA PHE A 917 26.50 -18.86 2.45
C PHE A 917 27.11 -17.51 2.83
N SER A 918 28.11 -17.49 3.70
CA SER A 918 28.76 -16.27 4.22
C SER A 918 27.75 -15.27 4.80
N GLY A 919 26.67 -15.80 5.35
CA GLY A 919 25.58 -15.03 5.95
C GLY A 919 24.58 -14.42 4.96
N ASP A 920 24.55 -14.87 3.71
CA ASP A 920 23.53 -14.51 2.73
C ASP A 920 22.19 -15.15 3.10
N GLU A 921 21.28 -14.33 3.64
CA GLU A 921 20.01 -14.79 4.17
C GLU A 921 19.06 -15.37 3.10
N GLU A 922 19.07 -14.84 1.89
CA GLU A 922 18.23 -15.33 0.80
C GLU A 922 18.65 -16.76 0.41
N ARG A 923 19.95 -16.99 0.29
CA ARG A 923 20.50 -18.33 0.00
C ARG A 923 20.25 -19.32 1.14
N ILE A 924 20.33 -18.86 2.39
CA ILE A 924 19.98 -19.67 3.58
C ILE A 924 18.51 -20.09 3.51
N VAL A 925 17.61 -19.16 3.29
CA VAL A 925 16.16 -19.41 3.21
C VAL A 925 15.83 -20.37 2.07
N ALA A 926 16.38 -20.16 0.88
CA ALA A 926 16.19 -21.05 -0.26
C ALA A 926 16.66 -22.48 0.03
N HIS A 927 17.82 -22.63 0.69
CA HIS A 927 18.36 -23.93 1.10
C HIS A 927 17.45 -24.63 2.11
N LEU A 928 17.00 -23.93 3.13
CA LEU A 928 16.13 -24.49 4.18
C LEU A 928 14.76 -24.89 3.62
N PHE A 929 14.17 -24.12 2.70
CA PHE A 929 12.94 -24.53 2.03
C PHE A 929 13.12 -25.79 1.18
N LYS A 930 14.27 -25.91 0.50
CA LYS A 930 14.60 -27.13 -0.26
C LYS A 930 14.67 -28.36 0.67
N LEU A 931 15.36 -28.25 1.80
CA LEU A 931 15.44 -29.30 2.81
C LEU A 931 14.06 -29.62 3.41
N TYR A 932 13.28 -28.60 3.77
CA TYR A 932 11.93 -28.79 4.28
C TYR A 932 11.05 -29.54 3.29
N ALA A 933 11.07 -29.16 2.02
CA ALA A 933 10.32 -29.85 0.96
C ALA A 933 10.74 -31.32 0.86
N GLN A 934 12.04 -31.61 0.84
CA GLN A 934 12.58 -32.98 0.79
C GLN A 934 12.14 -33.84 1.98
N ILE A 935 12.16 -33.26 3.20
CA ILE A 935 11.74 -33.95 4.42
C ILE A 935 10.23 -34.22 4.42
N THR A 936 9.41 -33.33 3.86
CA THR A 936 7.94 -33.39 3.95
C THR A 936 7.24 -34.01 2.73
N GLU A 937 7.94 -34.30 1.63
CA GLU A 937 7.37 -34.80 0.38
C GLU A 937 6.55 -36.12 0.54
N HIS A 938 6.87 -36.97 1.51
CA HIS A 938 6.19 -38.24 1.77
C HIS A 938 5.14 -38.20 2.89
N VAL A 939 5.03 -37.08 3.65
CA VAL A 939 3.98 -36.97 4.68
C VAL A 939 2.59 -36.68 4.00
N LYS A 940 2.57 -36.56 2.67
CA LYS A 940 1.39 -36.25 1.85
C LYS A 940 0.67 -37.47 1.26
N LYS A 941 1.14 -38.70 1.60
CA LYS A 941 0.43 -39.97 1.18
C LYS A 941 -0.30 -40.57 2.42
#